data_02c5ccfd6a8223b514629d3fc1603a99
#
_entry.id   02c5ccfd6a8223b514629d3fc1603a99
#
_cell.length_a   1.000
_cell.length_b   1.000
_cell.length_c   1.000
_cell.angle_alpha   90.00
_cell.angle_beta   90.00
_cell.angle_gamma   90.00
#
_symmetry.space_group_name_H-M   'P 1'
#
loop_
_entity.id
_entity.type
_entity.pdbx_description
1 polymer ?
#
loop_
_entity_poly.entity_id
_entity_poly.type
_entity_poly.pdbx_seq_one_letter_code
_entity_poly.pdbx_strand_id
1 'polypeptide(L)'
;MVKKSPENTTPAIVDNVEALEAKLAQMREAQALFATYTQEQVDKIFYEAAMAANKARIPLAKMAIEETGRGVLEDKVIKNHYAAEYIYNAYKNTKTCGVLERDEAYGITKIAEPIGIVGAVIPTTNPTSTAIFKTLICLKTRNAIIISPHPAAAKCTIAAAKLVLDAAVKAGAPEGIIGWVDVPSIELTNMVMRDVDIILATGGPGMVKAAYSSGKPALGVGAGNTPVVIDDTADVLLAVNSIIHSKTFDNGMICASEQSVTVIDTIYDQVKAEFQKRGCYFVKQGAEMEALRAAMFKNGSLDHRIPGMAAAKIAELAGIEVPAKTKILIAEVTSTDPAKEEFSHEKLSPVLAMYHAKDFQEAVDKAEHLVLAGGPGHTASLYVHPAQAEKISLFEHVMKACRIVINTPSSHGGIGDLYNFGMKPSLTLGCGSWGGNSVSENVGVKHLINVKTVAERRENMLWFRAPEKVYFKKGSTPVALDELGTVMGKKRAFIVTDQFLFKNGNTRAIEAKLDEMDIAHDCFYDVEPDPSLQCARRGAKQMALFEPDVIIAVGGGSAMDAGKIMWMMYEHPECKFEDMAMDFMDIRKRIFTFPEMGKKAYFVAVPTSSGTGSECTPFAIITDKETGIKWPLADYALLPNMAIVDADNCMTAPRGLTAASGIDVMTHAIESYVSIMASDYTKGLSERAAKLVFENLPSSFTNGAKDPHAREEMHNASCMAGMAFANAFLGLNHSMAHKLGAFHHLPHGLANAVILTRVMRYNAAEAPVKMGTFSQYPYPNALHNYAEMAKYCGIEGKDDKEVFENFITKLEELKDFIGVKKTIADYGVDEQYFLDTLDEMTEQAFNDQCTGANPRYPLMSEIKELYLDAYYGREPQDYAVC
;
A
#
# COMPACT_ATOMS: atom_id res chain seq x y z
N MET A 1 -28.35 4.86 50.48
CA MET A 1 -28.52 6.11 49.71
C MET A 1 -29.82 6.00 48.94
N VAL A 2 -30.69 6.98 49.13
CA VAL A 2 -32.10 7.00 48.73
C VAL A 2 -32.20 6.98 47.17
N LYS A 3 -32.89 5.97 46.63
CA LYS A 3 -33.32 5.95 45.22
C LYS A 3 -34.34 7.09 45.05
N LYS A 4 -33.99 8.16 44.31
CA LYS A 4 -34.98 9.04 43.74
C LYS A 4 -35.76 8.29 42.67
N SER A 5 -37.06 8.20 42.80
CA SER A 5 -37.99 7.76 41.77
C SER A 5 -37.84 8.71 40.52
N PRO A 6 -37.97 8.18 39.30
CA PRO A 6 -37.94 9.03 38.11
C PRO A 6 -39.19 9.92 38.12
N GLU A 7 -39.01 11.22 38.17
CA GLU A 7 -40.04 12.17 37.81
C GLU A 7 -40.44 11.92 36.35
N ASN A 8 -41.74 11.80 36.13
CA ASN A 8 -42.35 11.66 34.82
C ASN A 8 -42.22 13.00 34.08
N THR A 9 -41.05 13.33 33.56
CA THR A 9 -40.83 14.48 32.71
C THR A 9 -41.27 14.15 31.29
N THR A 10 -42.34 14.78 30.82
CA THR A 10 -42.67 14.80 29.39
C THR A 10 -41.41 15.17 28.60
N PRO A 11 -41.05 14.45 27.51
CA PRO A 11 -39.83 14.76 26.75
C PRO A 11 -39.87 16.23 26.33
N ALA A 12 -38.84 16.99 26.66
CA ALA A 12 -38.78 18.40 26.30
C ALA A 12 -38.76 18.53 24.77
N ILE A 13 -39.63 19.37 24.25
CA ILE A 13 -39.71 19.68 22.80
C ILE A 13 -38.41 20.42 22.42
N VAL A 14 -37.74 19.97 21.37
CA VAL A 14 -36.53 20.61 20.85
C VAL A 14 -36.89 21.64 19.78
N ASP A 15 -37.12 22.86 20.21
CA ASP A 15 -37.58 24.01 19.41
C ASP A 15 -36.69 25.26 19.55
N ASN A 16 -35.68 25.19 20.42
CA ASN A 16 -34.74 26.28 20.67
C ASN A 16 -33.33 25.74 21.01
N VAL A 17 -32.38 26.67 21.15
CA VAL A 17 -30.95 26.36 21.35
C VAL A 17 -30.70 25.58 22.64
N GLU A 18 -31.28 26.04 23.77
CA GLU A 18 -31.07 25.43 25.08
C GLU A 18 -31.63 23.98 25.12
N ALA A 19 -32.80 23.76 24.50
CA ALA A 19 -33.41 22.43 24.42
C ALA A 19 -32.53 21.47 23.55
N LEU A 20 -31.96 22.00 22.49
CA LEU A 20 -31.05 21.21 21.63
C LEU A 20 -29.74 20.86 22.35
N GLU A 21 -29.13 21.78 23.09
CA GLU A 21 -27.95 21.53 23.92
C GLU A 21 -28.20 20.45 24.96
N ALA A 22 -29.32 20.58 25.69
CA ALA A 22 -29.74 19.59 26.69
C ALA A 22 -29.97 18.20 26.05
N LYS A 23 -30.56 18.16 24.85
CA LYS A 23 -30.79 16.93 24.09
C LYS A 23 -29.48 16.27 23.67
N LEU A 24 -28.55 17.07 23.14
CA LEU A 24 -27.20 16.56 22.73
C LEU A 24 -26.42 16.01 23.95
N ALA A 25 -26.54 16.69 25.11
CA ALA A 25 -25.90 16.18 26.33
C ALA A 25 -26.47 14.82 26.75
N GLN A 26 -27.81 14.68 26.79
CA GLN A 26 -28.45 13.38 27.02
C GLN A 26 -28.02 12.30 26.03
N MET A 27 -27.93 12.67 24.76
CA MET A 27 -27.50 11.75 23.69
C MET A 27 -26.06 11.30 23.83
N ARG A 28 -25.15 12.16 24.33
CA ARG A 28 -23.76 11.77 24.62
C ARG A 28 -23.66 10.71 25.71
N GLU A 29 -24.48 10.86 26.77
CA GLU A 29 -24.55 9.84 27.82
C GLU A 29 -25.08 8.49 27.29
N ALA A 30 -26.17 8.56 26.50
CA ALA A 30 -26.75 7.37 25.87
C ALA A 30 -25.77 6.69 24.92
N GLN A 31 -25.05 7.48 24.11
CA GLN A 31 -24.04 6.96 23.19
C GLN A 31 -22.84 6.34 23.92
N ALA A 32 -22.37 6.98 24.99
CA ALA A 32 -21.27 6.43 25.79
C ALA A 32 -21.64 5.06 26.39
N LEU A 33 -22.88 4.91 26.85
CA LEU A 33 -23.40 3.61 27.31
C LEU A 33 -23.49 2.60 26.15
N PHE A 34 -24.06 3.03 25.01
CA PHE A 34 -24.22 2.16 23.84
C PHE A 34 -22.88 1.71 23.24
N ALA A 35 -21.82 2.53 23.32
CA ALA A 35 -20.47 2.17 22.90
C ALA A 35 -19.92 0.91 23.58
N THR A 36 -20.41 0.58 24.78
CA THR A 36 -19.99 -0.61 25.53
C THR A 36 -20.71 -1.90 25.13
N TYR A 37 -21.70 -1.83 24.24
CA TYR A 37 -22.53 -2.98 23.89
C TYR A 37 -21.78 -3.97 23.00
N THR A 38 -22.11 -5.26 23.22
CA THR A 38 -21.57 -6.36 22.39
C THR A 38 -22.23 -6.43 21.03
N GLN A 39 -21.60 -7.14 20.10
CA GLN A 39 -22.16 -7.37 18.77
C GLN A 39 -23.57 -7.99 18.83
N GLU A 40 -23.77 -8.96 19.72
CA GLU A 40 -25.07 -9.64 19.90
C GLU A 40 -26.17 -8.69 20.37
N GLN A 41 -25.87 -7.81 21.33
CA GLN A 41 -26.81 -6.80 21.79
C GLN A 41 -27.18 -5.83 20.66
N VAL A 42 -26.19 -5.38 19.90
CA VAL A 42 -26.37 -4.48 18.77
C VAL A 42 -27.17 -5.15 17.65
N ASP A 43 -26.88 -6.40 17.34
CA ASP A 43 -27.59 -7.16 16.29
C ASP A 43 -29.04 -7.39 16.62
N LYS A 44 -29.36 -7.66 17.89
CA LYS A 44 -30.74 -7.76 18.38
C LYS A 44 -31.48 -6.45 18.24
N ILE A 45 -30.87 -5.33 18.66
CA ILE A 45 -31.45 -3.99 18.54
C ILE A 45 -31.67 -3.63 17.07
N PHE A 46 -30.70 -3.89 16.22
CA PHE A 46 -30.77 -3.65 14.79
C PHE A 46 -31.91 -4.44 14.11
N TYR A 47 -32.08 -5.70 14.47
CA TYR A 47 -33.16 -6.55 13.99
C TYR A 47 -34.54 -6.03 14.37
N GLU A 48 -34.78 -5.79 15.68
CA GLU A 48 -36.08 -5.36 16.19
C GLU A 48 -36.47 -3.97 15.64
N ALA A 49 -35.51 -3.06 15.54
CA ALA A 49 -35.72 -1.74 14.95
C ALA A 49 -36.07 -1.83 13.45
N ALA A 50 -35.33 -2.65 12.68
CA ALA A 50 -35.61 -2.84 11.26
C ALA A 50 -36.98 -3.50 11.01
N MET A 51 -37.33 -4.51 11.80
CA MET A 51 -38.62 -5.22 11.65
C MET A 51 -39.81 -4.32 12.07
N ALA A 52 -39.66 -3.49 13.07
CA ALA A 52 -40.67 -2.53 13.45
C ALA A 52 -40.90 -1.49 12.32
N ALA A 53 -39.83 -0.94 11.76
CA ALA A 53 -39.88 -0.03 10.61
C ALA A 53 -40.55 -0.68 9.40
N ASN A 54 -40.20 -1.93 9.09
CA ASN A 54 -40.81 -2.66 7.99
C ASN A 54 -42.31 -2.91 8.16
N LYS A 55 -42.74 -3.26 9.39
CA LYS A 55 -44.16 -3.43 9.72
C LYS A 55 -44.94 -2.12 9.54
N ALA A 56 -44.34 -0.98 9.87
CA ALA A 56 -44.95 0.32 9.76
C ALA A 56 -44.81 1.01 8.38
N ARG A 57 -44.23 0.31 7.39
CA ARG A 57 -43.95 0.89 6.05
C ARG A 57 -45.15 1.56 5.39
N ILE A 58 -46.37 0.99 5.52
CA ILE A 58 -47.58 1.53 4.92
C ILE A 58 -48.07 2.78 5.68
N PRO A 59 -48.28 2.75 7.02
CA PRO A 59 -48.67 3.94 7.75
C PRO A 59 -47.72 5.13 7.57
N LEU A 60 -46.42 4.89 7.64
CA LEU A 60 -45.40 5.93 7.41
C LEU A 60 -45.43 6.49 5.99
N ALA A 61 -45.67 5.68 4.97
CA ALA A 61 -45.83 6.15 3.60
C ALA A 61 -47.10 7.05 3.45
N LYS A 62 -48.23 6.68 4.08
CA LYS A 62 -49.43 7.49 4.10
C LYS A 62 -49.18 8.87 4.76
N MET A 63 -48.55 8.89 5.94
CA MET A 63 -48.16 10.12 6.59
C MET A 63 -47.28 11.02 5.72
N ALA A 64 -46.30 10.41 5.01
CA ALA A 64 -45.40 11.17 4.12
C ALA A 64 -46.17 11.80 2.94
N ILE A 65 -47.13 11.09 2.33
CA ILE A 65 -47.99 11.65 1.28
C ILE A 65 -48.90 12.74 1.82
N GLU A 66 -49.56 12.53 2.96
CA GLU A 66 -50.45 13.49 3.58
C GLU A 66 -49.74 14.81 3.94
N GLU A 67 -48.56 14.72 4.49
CA GLU A 67 -47.79 15.90 4.91
C GLU A 67 -47.13 16.62 3.73
N THR A 68 -46.51 15.88 2.78
CA THR A 68 -45.71 16.49 1.71
C THR A 68 -46.50 16.78 0.45
N GLY A 69 -47.57 16.05 0.18
CA GLY A 69 -48.32 16.06 -1.06
C GLY A 69 -47.58 15.51 -2.28
N ARG A 70 -46.48 14.74 -2.06
CA ARG A 70 -45.50 14.39 -3.09
C ARG A 70 -45.37 12.88 -3.28
N GLY A 71 -45.23 12.46 -4.53
CA GLY A 71 -44.88 11.09 -4.89
C GLY A 71 -46.06 10.16 -5.04
N VAL A 72 -45.80 8.86 -4.94
CA VAL A 72 -46.72 7.77 -5.09
C VAL A 72 -46.71 6.92 -3.83
N LEU A 73 -47.90 6.63 -3.26
CA LEU A 73 -48.02 5.93 -1.98
C LEU A 73 -47.35 4.55 -2.03
N GLU A 74 -47.62 3.78 -3.03
CA GLU A 74 -47.08 2.42 -3.20
C GLU A 74 -45.55 2.43 -3.31
N ASP A 75 -44.99 3.40 -4.02
CA ASP A 75 -43.53 3.54 -4.16
C ASP A 75 -42.87 3.97 -2.85
N LYS A 76 -43.52 4.83 -2.06
CA LYS A 76 -43.06 5.17 -0.72
C LYS A 76 -43.10 3.97 0.24
N VAL A 77 -44.09 3.09 0.09
CA VAL A 77 -44.10 1.81 0.81
C VAL A 77 -42.89 0.94 0.42
N ILE A 78 -42.58 0.87 -0.86
CA ILE A 78 -41.41 0.14 -1.36
C ILE A 78 -40.08 0.78 -0.84
N LYS A 79 -39.98 2.11 -0.84
CA LYS A 79 -38.83 2.82 -0.26
C LYS A 79 -38.64 2.53 1.22
N ASN A 80 -39.70 2.53 2.01
CA ASN A 80 -39.64 2.23 3.45
C ASN A 80 -39.26 0.76 3.69
N HIS A 81 -39.77 -0.16 2.86
CA HIS A 81 -39.38 -1.57 2.88
C HIS A 81 -37.90 -1.74 2.57
N TYR A 82 -37.43 -1.07 1.52
CA TYR A 82 -36.02 -1.07 1.14
C TYR A 82 -35.14 -0.53 2.27
N ALA A 83 -35.50 0.61 2.86
CA ALA A 83 -34.76 1.23 3.95
C ALA A 83 -34.69 0.38 5.22
N ALA A 84 -35.65 -0.51 5.43
CA ALA A 84 -35.73 -1.38 6.59
C ALA A 84 -35.11 -2.77 6.29
N GLU A 85 -35.75 -3.55 5.42
CA GLU A 85 -35.40 -4.98 5.24
C GLU A 85 -34.17 -5.19 4.36
N TYR A 86 -33.99 -4.46 3.26
CA TYR A 86 -32.77 -4.59 2.44
C TYR A 86 -31.53 -4.13 3.22
N ILE A 87 -31.64 -3.02 3.94
CA ILE A 87 -30.55 -2.52 4.79
C ILE A 87 -30.23 -3.53 5.91
N TYR A 88 -31.24 -4.11 6.55
CA TYR A 88 -31.03 -5.16 7.54
C TYR A 88 -30.29 -6.37 6.92
N ASN A 89 -30.78 -6.88 5.81
CA ASN A 89 -30.19 -8.04 5.15
C ASN A 89 -28.75 -7.81 4.68
N ALA A 90 -28.44 -6.61 4.21
CA ALA A 90 -27.08 -6.25 3.77
C ALA A 90 -26.07 -6.21 4.92
N TYR A 91 -26.51 -5.83 6.13
CA TYR A 91 -25.61 -5.54 7.25
C TYR A 91 -25.78 -6.46 8.48
N LYS A 92 -26.77 -7.36 8.52
CA LYS A 92 -27.02 -8.25 9.67
C LYS A 92 -25.81 -9.05 10.11
N ASN A 93 -24.97 -9.49 9.15
CA ASN A 93 -23.77 -10.30 9.41
C ASN A 93 -22.48 -9.44 9.46
N THR A 94 -22.58 -8.12 9.32
CA THR A 94 -21.41 -7.25 9.35
C THR A 94 -20.95 -7.01 10.78
N LYS A 95 -19.70 -7.31 11.07
CA LYS A 95 -19.06 -6.95 12.35
C LYS A 95 -18.87 -5.43 12.43
N THR A 96 -19.33 -4.84 13.53
CA THR A 96 -19.23 -3.41 13.82
C THR A 96 -18.83 -3.12 15.27
N CYS A 97 -18.56 -4.19 16.05
CA CYS A 97 -18.18 -4.10 17.46
C CYS A 97 -16.95 -4.96 17.73
N GLY A 98 -16.04 -4.45 18.55
CA GLY A 98 -14.84 -5.17 18.97
C GLY A 98 -13.88 -5.46 17.84
N VAL A 99 -13.23 -6.61 17.87
CA VAL A 99 -12.23 -7.00 16.88
C VAL A 99 -12.89 -7.34 15.55
N LEU A 100 -12.57 -6.55 14.51
CA LEU A 100 -13.04 -6.77 13.12
C LEU A 100 -12.20 -7.85 12.43
N GLU A 101 -10.90 -7.74 12.57
CA GLU A 101 -9.92 -8.57 11.89
C GLU A 101 -8.70 -8.78 12.79
N ARG A 102 -8.12 -9.97 12.75
CA ARG A 102 -6.85 -10.27 13.38
C ARG A 102 -5.97 -11.00 12.38
N ASP A 103 -4.83 -10.41 12.08
CA ASP A 103 -3.78 -11.01 11.28
C ASP A 103 -2.66 -11.48 12.22
N GLU A 104 -2.65 -12.78 12.52
CA GLU A 104 -1.67 -13.39 13.43
C GLU A 104 -0.26 -13.35 12.85
N ALA A 105 -0.11 -13.44 11.53
CA ALA A 105 1.19 -13.44 10.87
C ALA A 105 1.88 -12.07 11.00
N TYR A 106 1.15 -11.00 10.73
CA TYR A 106 1.69 -9.64 10.81
C TYR A 106 1.47 -8.96 12.16
N GLY A 107 0.74 -9.60 13.10
CA GLY A 107 0.46 -9.02 14.41
C GLY A 107 -0.43 -7.77 14.33
N ILE A 108 -1.37 -7.75 13.40
CA ILE A 108 -2.29 -6.63 13.20
C ILE A 108 -3.66 -7.01 13.74
N THR A 109 -4.20 -6.16 14.61
CA THR A 109 -5.59 -6.29 15.08
C THR A 109 -6.34 -5.02 14.75
N LYS A 110 -7.47 -5.12 14.03
CA LYS A 110 -8.37 -4.00 13.74
C LYS A 110 -9.57 -4.06 14.65
N ILE A 111 -9.87 -2.96 15.32
CA ILE A 111 -10.94 -2.85 16.32
C ILE A 111 -11.90 -1.75 15.87
N ALA A 112 -13.20 -2.06 15.85
CA ALA A 112 -14.26 -1.11 15.57
C ALA A 112 -14.64 -0.28 16.79
N GLU A 113 -14.66 1.03 16.60
CA GLU A 113 -15.16 1.99 17.59
C GLU A 113 -16.28 2.84 16.98
N PRO A 114 -17.31 3.21 17.73
CA PRO A 114 -18.31 4.16 17.26
C PRO A 114 -17.68 5.54 17.04
N ILE A 115 -18.28 6.36 16.16
CA ILE A 115 -17.83 7.73 15.92
C ILE A 115 -18.33 8.66 17.04
N GLY A 116 -19.58 8.49 17.48
CA GLY A 116 -20.21 9.32 18.49
C GLY A 116 -21.65 9.67 18.13
N ILE A 117 -21.95 10.98 18.03
CA ILE A 117 -23.27 11.48 17.61
C ILE A 117 -23.23 11.83 16.12
N VAL A 118 -24.16 11.28 15.37
CA VAL A 118 -24.36 11.56 13.95
C VAL A 118 -25.45 12.62 13.79
N GLY A 119 -25.15 13.73 13.12
CA GLY A 119 -26.15 14.73 12.72
C GLY A 119 -26.75 14.37 11.36
N ALA A 120 -28.04 14.10 11.30
CA ALA A 120 -28.70 13.67 10.08
C ALA A 120 -29.63 14.75 9.53
N VAL A 121 -29.32 15.32 8.37
CA VAL A 121 -30.24 16.20 7.64
C VAL A 121 -31.10 15.37 6.71
N ILE A 122 -32.44 15.51 6.79
CA ILE A 122 -33.40 14.68 6.07
C ILE A 122 -34.18 15.54 5.06
N PRO A 123 -34.28 15.10 3.76
CA PRO A 123 -34.99 15.85 2.72
C PRO A 123 -36.49 15.61 2.72
N THR A 124 -37.25 16.45 2.00
CA THR A 124 -38.69 16.27 1.80
C THR A 124 -39.07 15.15 0.82
N THR A 125 -38.14 14.80 -0.06
CA THR A 125 -38.35 13.81 -1.14
C THR A 125 -38.50 12.38 -0.61
N ASN A 126 -37.72 12.03 0.44
CA ASN A 126 -37.66 10.68 1.01
C ASN A 126 -37.62 10.73 2.54
N PRO A 127 -38.58 11.38 3.22
CA PRO A 127 -38.44 11.73 4.64
C PRO A 127 -38.42 10.49 5.54
N THR A 128 -39.36 9.57 5.39
CA THR A 128 -39.48 8.38 6.25
C THR A 128 -38.42 7.34 5.94
N SER A 129 -38.16 7.02 4.67
CA SER A 129 -37.16 6.02 4.28
C SER A 129 -35.74 6.47 4.63
N THR A 130 -35.40 7.75 4.45
CA THR A 130 -34.07 8.27 4.82
C THR A 130 -33.87 8.27 6.35
N ALA A 131 -34.91 8.59 7.12
CA ALA A 131 -34.85 8.51 8.58
C ALA A 131 -34.63 7.07 9.06
N ILE A 132 -35.39 6.11 8.52
CA ILE A 132 -35.24 4.68 8.81
C ILE A 132 -33.83 4.22 8.47
N PHE A 133 -33.35 4.48 7.26
CA PHE A 133 -32.03 4.09 6.80
C PHE A 133 -30.91 4.60 7.73
N LYS A 134 -30.91 5.93 7.96
CA LYS A 134 -29.84 6.56 8.75
C LYS A 134 -29.86 6.11 10.21
N THR A 135 -31.04 5.95 10.83
CA THR A 135 -31.12 5.45 12.19
C THR A 135 -30.66 4.00 12.32
N LEU A 136 -31.00 3.15 11.36
CA LEU A 136 -30.60 1.75 11.39
C LEU A 136 -29.08 1.58 11.26
N ILE A 137 -28.41 2.28 10.33
CA ILE A 137 -26.95 2.17 10.20
C ILE A 137 -26.21 2.78 11.40
N CYS A 138 -26.78 3.79 12.08
CA CYS A 138 -26.25 4.33 13.32
C CYS A 138 -26.40 3.33 14.48
N LEU A 139 -27.56 2.70 14.64
CA LEU A 139 -27.76 1.66 15.65
C LEU A 139 -26.79 0.48 15.44
N LYS A 140 -26.62 0.01 14.20
CA LYS A 140 -25.70 -1.09 13.89
C LYS A 140 -24.23 -0.75 14.24
N THR A 141 -23.87 0.52 14.29
CA THR A 141 -22.52 1.01 14.56
C THR A 141 -22.33 1.63 15.93
N ARG A 142 -23.31 1.47 16.84
CA ARG A 142 -23.30 2.02 18.21
C ARG A 142 -23.19 3.55 18.27
N ASN A 143 -23.62 4.25 17.23
CA ASN A 143 -23.68 5.70 17.22
C ASN A 143 -25.05 6.20 17.69
N ALA A 144 -25.07 7.35 18.36
CA ALA A 144 -26.28 8.12 18.51
C ALA A 144 -26.57 8.91 17.22
N ILE A 145 -27.82 9.27 17.00
CA ILE A 145 -28.20 10.06 15.83
C ILE A 145 -29.23 11.14 16.22
N ILE A 146 -28.95 12.38 15.82
CA ILE A 146 -29.90 13.47 15.91
C ILE A 146 -30.37 13.87 14.52
N ILE A 147 -31.69 13.90 14.33
CA ILE A 147 -32.34 14.21 13.05
C ILE A 147 -32.74 15.66 12.99
N SER A 148 -32.32 16.38 11.97
CA SER A 148 -32.86 17.67 11.56
C SER A 148 -33.77 17.44 10.34
N PRO A 149 -35.09 17.35 10.52
CA PRO A 149 -36.03 17.14 9.44
C PRO A 149 -36.23 18.41 8.62
N HIS A 150 -36.64 18.25 7.37
CA HIS A 150 -37.09 19.39 6.59
C HIS A 150 -38.46 19.92 7.16
N PRO A 151 -38.70 21.24 7.28
CA PRO A 151 -39.93 21.78 7.86
C PRO A 151 -41.23 21.22 7.23
N ALA A 152 -41.26 21.02 5.90
CA ALA A 152 -42.40 20.49 5.17
C ALA A 152 -42.57 18.96 5.26
N ALA A 153 -41.78 18.25 6.10
CA ALA A 153 -41.84 16.80 6.29
C ALA A 153 -41.46 16.41 7.74
N ALA A 154 -41.60 17.34 8.68
CA ALA A 154 -41.12 17.14 10.06
C ALA A 154 -41.92 16.05 10.77
N LYS A 155 -43.23 16.00 10.65
CA LYS A 155 -44.12 15.06 11.36
C LYS A 155 -43.86 13.62 10.94
N CYS A 156 -43.81 13.32 9.66
CA CYS A 156 -43.62 11.96 9.18
C CYS A 156 -42.18 11.49 9.41
N THR A 157 -41.18 12.39 9.33
CA THR A 157 -39.78 12.11 9.65
C THR A 157 -39.62 11.73 11.12
N ILE A 158 -40.16 12.54 12.01
CA ILE A 158 -40.13 12.31 13.47
C ILE A 158 -40.87 11.03 13.82
N ALA A 159 -42.06 10.80 13.22
CA ALA A 159 -42.81 9.55 13.44
C ALA A 159 -41.99 8.31 13.08
N ALA A 160 -41.25 8.32 11.96
CA ALA A 160 -40.36 7.25 11.57
C ALA A 160 -39.19 7.07 12.55
N ALA A 161 -38.53 8.14 12.94
CA ALA A 161 -37.44 8.12 13.93
C ALA A 161 -37.90 7.61 15.31
N LYS A 162 -39.05 8.09 15.78
CA LYS A 162 -39.62 7.66 17.04
C LYS A 162 -40.00 6.20 17.06
N LEU A 163 -40.57 5.69 15.98
CA LEU A 163 -40.88 4.27 15.84
C LEU A 163 -39.65 3.39 15.97
N VAL A 164 -38.55 3.80 15.30
CA VAL A 164 -37.28 3.09 15.37
C VAL A 164 -36.67 3.17 16.78
N LEU A 165 -36.73 4.34 17.44
CA LEU A 165 -36.28 4.51 18.82
C LEU A 165 -37.07 3.61 19.79
N ASP A 166 -38.40 3.65 19.72
CA ASP A 166 -39.27 2.88 20.61
C ASP A 166 -38.97 1.35 20.50
N ALA A 167 -38.74 0.86 19.28
CA ALA A 167 -38.37 -0.53 19.02
C ALA A 167 -36.95 -0.85 19.53
N ALA A 168 -35.99 0.05 19.29
CA ALA A 168 -34.63 -0.11 19.76
C ALA A 168 -34.53 -0.14 21.29
N VAL A 169 -35.21 0.78 21.98
CA VAL A 169 -35.27 0.84 23.45
C VAL A 169 -35.92 -0.44 24.02
N LYS A 170 -37.01 -0.90 23.41
CA LYS A 170 -37.66 -2.14 23.81
C LYS A 170 -36.72 -3.35 23.64
N ALA A 171 -35.85 -3.32 22.67
CA ALA A 171 -34.83 -4.35 22.43
C ALA A 171 -33.62 -4.21 23.36
N GLY A 172 -33.48 -3.11 24.10
CA GLY A 172 -32.46 -2.86 25.10
C GLY A 172 -31.48 -1.72 24.76
N ALA A 173 -31.72 -0.93 23.73
CA ALA A 173 -30.93 0.26 23.46
C ALA A 173 -31.12 1.33 24.56
N PRO A 174 -30.11 2.20 24.81
CA PRO A 174 -30.29 3.31 25.76
C PRO A 174 -31.36 4.29 25.30
N GLU A 175 -32.15 4.79 26.25
CA GLU A 175 -33.06 5.90 26.01
C GLU A 175 -32.26 7.14 25.55
N GLY A 176 -32.77 7.84 24.52
CA GLY A 176 -32.07 9.01 23.96
C GLY A 176 -31.02 8.72 22.89
N ILE A 177 -30.83 7.45 22.45
CA ILE A 177 -29.89 7.12 21.40
C ILE A 177 -30.27 7.69 20.02
N ILE A 178 -31.55 7.95 19.81
CA ILE A 178 -32.08 8.65 18.64
C ILE A 178 -32.79 9.90 19.14
N GLY A 179 -32.46 11.05 18.57
CA GLY A 179 -33.06 12.34 18.85
C GLY A 179 -33.48 13.06 17.57
N TRP A 180 -34.26 14.12 17.71
CA TRP A 180 -34.71 14.98 16.60
C TRP A 180 -34.95 16.39 17.04
N VAL A 181 -34.98 17.32 16.08
CA VAL A 181 -35.44 18.70 16.24
C VAL A 181 -36.93 18.71 15.94
N ASP A 182 -37.76 19.11 16.91
CA ASP A 182 -39.23 19.08 16.77
C ASP A 182 -39.73 20.23 15.91
N VAL A 183 -39.13 21.43 16.03
CA VAL A 183 -39.41 22.59 15.22
C VAL A 183 -38.17 23.01 14.45
N PRO A 184 -37.96 22.45 13.24
CA PRO A 184 -36.74 22.69 12.48
C PRO A 184 -36.61 24.14 12.01
N SER A 185 -35.43 24.72 12.26
CA SER A 185 -35.00 26.02 11.75
C SER A 185 -33.61 25.93 11.14
N ILE A 186 -33.19 26.94 10.37
CA ILE A 186 -31.82 27.02 9.82
C ILE A 186 -30.81 27.11 10.97
N GLU A 187 -31.13 27.88 12.02
CA GLU A 187 -30.27 28.04 13.19
C GLU A 187 -30.01 26.69 13.88
N LEU A 188 -31.06 25.95 14.22
CA LEU A 188 -30.97 24.67 14.89
C LEU A 188 -30.29 23.61 13.99
N THR A 189 -30.53 23.63 12.68
CA THR A 189 -29.86 22.74 11.73
C THR A 189 -28.35 23.05 11.67
N ASN A 190 -27.95 24.30 11.64
CA ASN A 190 -26.54 24.68 11.68
C ASN A 190 -25.89 24.31 13.01
N MET A 191 -26.60 24.44 14.12
CA MET A 191 -26.11 24.00 15.42
C MET A 191 -25.94 22.48 15.49
N VAL A 192 -26.91 21.71 14.99
CA VAL A 192 -26.72 20.24 14.83
C VAL A 192 -25.45 19.95 14.07
N MET A 193 -25.23 20.59 12.91
CA MET A 193 -24.03 20.35 12.09
C MET A 193 -22.73 20.76 12.80
N ARG A 194 -22.77 21.78 13.68
CA ARG A 194 -21.60 22.23 14.44
C ARG A 194 -21.24 21.33 15.62
N ASP A 195 -22.25 20.79 16.32
CA ASP A 195 -22.05 20.20 17.66
C ASP A 195 -22.06 18.66 17.69
N VAL A 196 -22.29 18.02 16.55
CA VAL A 196 -22.16 16.55 16.37
C VAL A 196 -20.73 16.13 16.03
N ASP A 197 -20.49 14.82 15.97
CA ASP A 197 -19.17 14.26 15.66
C ASP A 197 -18.99 13.99 14.15
N ILE A 198 -20.08 13.66 13.44
CA ILE A 198 -20.12 13.50 11.98
C ILE A 198 -21.50 13.88 11.44
N ILE A 199 -21.55 14.34 10.20
CA ILE A 199 -22.79 14.75 9.54
C ILE A 199 -23.14 13.79 8.40
N LEU A 200 -24.41 13.33 8.35
CA LEU A 200 -25.03 12.66 7.21
C LEU A 200 -26.04 13.63 6.56
N ALA A 201 -25.60 14.40 5.58
CA ALA A 201 -26.44 15.38 4.91
C ALA A 201 -27.03 14.81 3.61
N THR A 202 -28.37 14.82 3.50
CA THR A 202 -29.07 14.58 2.24
C THR A 202 -29.99 15.76 1.96
N GLY A 203 -29.73 16.50 0.90
CA GLY A 203 -30.49 17.74 0.61
C GLY A 203 -29.96 18.43 -0.63
N GLY A 204 -30.50 19.61 -0.88
CA GLY A 204 -30.05 20.44 -2.00
C GLY A 204 -28.60 20.92 -1.86
N PRO A 205 -27.98 21.45 -2.95
CA PRO A 205 -26.56 21.81 -2.98
C PRO A 205 -26.15 22.79 -1.85
N GLY A 206 -27.00 23.72 -1.50
CA GLY A 206 -26.73 24.69 -0.42
C GLY A 206 -26.60 24.05 0.95
N MET A 207 -27.43 23.03 1.26
CA MET A 207 -27.39 22.31 2.52
C MET A 207 -26.15 21.40 2.60
N VAL A 208 -25.80 20.74 1.50
CA VAL A 208 -24.58 19.91 1.41
C VAL A 208 -23.34 20.79 1.58
N LYS A 209 -23.29 21.95 0.94
CA LYS A 209 -22.22 22.94 1.12
C LYS A 209 -22.12 23.39 2.58
N ALA A 210 -23.23 23.67 3.24
CA ALA A 210 -23.26 24.05 4.67
C ALA A 210 -22.68 22.92 5.54
N ALA A 211 -23.05 21.66 5.28
CA ALA A 211 -22.52 20.51 6.00
C ALA A 211 -20.98 20.37 5.87
N TYR A 212 -20.44 20.50 4.67
CA TYR A 212 -18.98 20.46 4.45
C TYR A 212 -18.26 21.70 4.99
N SER A 213 -18.95 22.82 5.14
CA SER A 213 -18.39 24.07 5.68
C SER A 213 -18.51 24.20 7.20
N SER A 214 -19.11 23.21 7.87
CA SER A 214 -19.36 23.24 9.34
C SER A 214 -18.10 23.02 10.19
N GLY A 215 -17.00 22.57 9.59
CA GLY A 215 -15.78 22.16 10.31
C GLY A 215 -15.85 20.76 10.90
N LYS A 216 -16.93 20.01 10.65
CA LYS A 216 -17.07 18.60 11.06
C LYS A 216 -16.91 17.66 9.86
N PRO A 217 -16.46 16.41 10.09
CA PRO A 217 -16.55 15.40 9.06
C PRO A 217 -17.98 15.28 8.53
N ALA A 218 -18.15 15.26 7.22
CA ALA A 218 -19.47 15.19 6.61
C ALA A 218 -19.50 14.16 5.47
N LEU A 219 -20.59 13.42 5.41
CA LEU A 219 -20.97 12.54 4.31
C LEU A 219 -22.22 13.16 3.68
N GLY A 220 -22.00 14.09 2.77
CA GLY A 220 -23.06 14.83 2.10
C GLY A 220 -23.30 14.30 0.69
N VAL A 221 -24.56 14.28 0.26
CA VAL A 221 -24.96 13.91 -1.08
C VAL A 221 -25.68 15.05 -1.73
N GLY A 222 -25.18 15.50 -2.87
CA GLY A 222 -25.73 16.58 -3.66
C GLY A 222 -26.83 16.15 -4.62
N ALA A 223 -27.22 17.07 -5.50
CA ALA A 223 -28.17 16.82 -6.59
C ALA A 223 -27.59 15.78 -7.58
N GLY A 224 -28.46 15.02 -8.21
CA GLY A 224 -28.12 14.06 -9.24
C GLY A 224 -28.70 14.44 -10.60
N ASN A 225 -27.88 14.73 -11.58
CA ASN A 225 -28.33 15.00 -12.94
C ASN A 225 -27.95 13.81 -13.86
N THR A 226 -28.58 12.66 -13.62
CA THR A 226 -28.23 11.40 -14.27
C THR A 226 -28.55 11.41 -15.78
N PRO A 227 -27.57 11.40 -16.68
CA PRO A 227 -27.77 11.21 -18.10
C PRO A 227 -27.88 9.73 -18.45
N VAL A 228 -28.60 9.43 -19.52
CA VAL A 228 -28.69 8.12 -20.13
C VAL A 228 -28.21 8.20 -21.57
N VAL A 229 -27.38 7.26 -22.00
CA VAL A 229 -27.08 7.04 -23.41
C VAL A 229 -27.74 5.75 -23.86
N ILE A 230 -28.44 5.81 -25.00
CA ILE A 230 -28.97 4.65 -25.69
C ILE A 230 -28.18 4.49 -26.99
N ASP A 231 -27.32 3.49 -27.03
CA ASP A 231 -26.50 3.12 -28.19
C ASP A 231 -27.33 2.43 -29.28
N ASP A 232 -26.88 2.52 -30.52
CA ASP A 232 -27.54 1.89 -31.68
C ASP A 232 -27.58 0.35 -31.61
N THR A 233 -26.75 -0.25 -30.77
CA THR A 233 -26.76 -1.71 -30.50
C THR A 233 -27.62 -2.11 -29.31
N ALA A 234 -28.23 -1.15 -28.61
CA ALA A 234 -29.03 -1.42 -27.42
C ALA A 234 -30.32 -2.19 -27.73
N ASP A 235 -30.79 -2.98 -26.76
CA ASP A 235 -32.16 -3.46 -26.75
C ASP A 235 -33.11 -2.29 -26.41
N VAL A 236 -33.77 -1.74 -27.43
CA VAL A 236 -34.64 -0.57 -27.29
C VAL A 236 -35.82 -0.84 -26.35
N LEU A 237 -36.36 -2.07 -26.34
CA LEU A 237 -37.47 -2.43 -25.44
C LEU A 237 -37.01 -2.42 -23.98
N LEU A 238 -35.85 -3.03 -23.71
CA LEU A 238 -35.23 -3.02 -22.36
C LEU A 238 -34.95 -1.59 -21.94
N ALA A 239 -34.30 -0.79 -22.78
CA ALA A 239 -33.88 0.59 -22.46
C ALA A 239 -35.09 1.45 -22.11
N VAL A 240 -36.08 1.53 -22.99
CA VAL A 240 -37.28 2.38 -22.78
C VAL A 240 -38.08 1.93 -21.56
N ASN A 241 -38.31 0.61 -21.39
CA ASN A 241 -39.03 0.14 -20.20
C ASN A 241 -38.30 0.42 -18.91
N SER A 242 -36.99 0.20 -18.88
CA SER A 242 -36.15 0.50 -17.71
C SER A 242 -36.19 1.97 -17.34
N ILE A 243 -36.07 2.87 -18.32
CA ILE A 243 -36.12 4.32 -18.12
C ILE A 243 -37.51 4.74 -17.60
N ILE A 244 -38.59 4.22 -18.20
CA ILE A 244 -39.96 4.52 -17.74
C ILE A 244 -40.14 4.03 -16.28
N HIS A 245 -39.77 2.80 -15.99
CA HIS A 245 -39.85 2.24 -14.64
C HIS A 245 -39.13 3.08 -13.62
N SER A 246 -37.90 3.43 -13.94
CA SER A 246 -37.04 4.24 -13.08
C SER A 246 -37.57 5.67 -12.89
N LYS A 247 -37.97 6.31 -13.98
CA LYS A 247 -38.42 7.73 -13.96
C LYS A 247 -39.80 7.95 -13.35
N THR A 248 -40.66 6.95 -13.41
CA THR A 248 -42.00 7.03 -12.80
C THR A 248 -42.00 6.61 -11.33
N PHE A 249 -40.99 5.92 -10.87
CA PHE A 249 -40.91 5.50 -9.48
C PHE A 249 -40.87 6.70 -8.53
N ASP A 250 -41.87 6.77 -7.69
CA ASP A 250 -42.18 7.89 -6.78
C ASP A 250 -42.17 9.25 -7.49
N ASN A 251 -42.66 9.29 -8.72
CA ASN A 251 -42.64 10.46 -9.61
C ASN A 251 -41.25 11.06 -9.79
N GLY A 252 -40.22 10.22 -9.92
CA GLY A 252 -38.84 10.62 -10.22
C GLY A 252 -38.07 11.21 -9.04
N MET A 253 -38.51 10.96 -7.83
CA MET A 253 -37.90 11.50 -6.59
C MET A 253 -36.76 10.63 -6.04
N ILE A 254 -36.02 9.95 -6.84
CA ILE A 254 -34.72 9.39 -6.48
C ILE A 254 -33.63 10.19 -7.19
N CYS A 255 -32.62 10.63 -6.47
CA CYS A 255 -31.54 11.45 -7.02
C CYS A 255 -30.74 10.75 -8.14
N ALA A 256 -30.74 9.41 -8.18
CA ALA A 256 -30.17 8.62 -9.26
C ALA A 256 -31.14 8.39 -10.44
N SER A 257 -32.35 8.96 -10.41
CA SER A 257 -33.34 8.84 -11.49
C SER A 257 -32.85 9.60 -12.73
N GLU A 258 -33.13 9.06 -13.89
CA GLU A 258 -32.79 9.62 -15.20
C GLU A 258 -33.32 11.06 -15.36
N GLN A 259 -32.49 11.98 -15.79
CA GLN A 259 -32.86 13.38 -16.03
C GLN A 259 -32.86 13.70 -17.53
N SER A 260 -32.07 12.96 -18.30
CA SER A 260 -31.91 13.14 -19.73
C SER A 260 -31.65 11.80 -20.44
N VAL A 261 -32.04 11.74 -21.69
CA VAL A 261 -31.79 10.58 -22.57
C VAL A 261 -31.16 11.08 -23.87
N THR A 262 -29.97 10.63 -24.19
CA THR A 262 -29.29 10.87 -25.45
C THR A 262 -29.36 9.62 -26.31
N VAL A 263 -29.91 9.74 -27.50
CA VAL A 263 -30.14 8.61 -28.39
C VAL A 263 -29.36 8.82 -29.68
N ILE A 264 -28.74 7.75 -30.17
CA ILE A 264 -28.06 7.78 -31.46
C ILE A 264 -29.12 7.87 -32.60
N ASP A 265 -28.86 8.75 -33.58
CA ASP A 265 -29.79 9.11 -34.62
C ASP A 265 -30.35 7.92 -35.41
N THR A 266 -29.56 6.86 -35.61
CA THR A 266 -29.95 5.65 -36.34
C THR A 266 -31.16 4.90 -35.72
N ILE A 267 -31.34 5.04 -34.39
CA ILE A 267 -32.45 4.38 -33.66
C ILE A 267 -33.39 5.39 -32.97
N TYR A 268 -33.19 6.68 -33.18
CA TYR A 268 -33.94 7.75 -32.50
C TYR A 268 -35.44 7.62 -32.66
N ASP A 269 -35.92 7.46 -33.92
CA ASP A 269 -37.35 7.34 -34.20
C ASP A 269 -37.95 6.07 -33.62
N GLN A 270 -37.19 4.97 -33.57
CA GLN A 270 -37.62 3.73 -32.94
C GLN A 270 -37.79 3.91 -31.42
N VAL A 271 -36.83 4.54 -30.76
CA VAL A 271 -36.88 4.84 -29.34
C VAL A 271 -38.03 5.79 -29.01
N LYS A 272 -38.23 6.83 -29.83
CA LYS A 272 -39.34 7.78 -29.69
C LYS A 272 -40.71 7.07 -29.82
N ALA A 273 -40.87 6.25 -30.84
CA ALA A 273 -42.10 5.49 -31.05
C ALA A 273 -42.40 4.53 -29.88
N GLU A 274 -41.36 3.89 -29.32
CA GLU A 274 -41.53 2.99 -28.18
C GLU A 274 -41.92 3.76 -26.90
N PHE A 275 -41.33 4.94 -26.62
CA PHE A 275 -41.77 5.81 -25.54
C PHE A 275 -43.25 6.23 -25.70
N GLN A 276 -43.64 6.66 -26.89
CA GLN A 276 -45.04 7.04 -27.17
C GLN A 276 -46.03 5.86 -26.95
N LYS A 277 -45.69 4.70 -27.49
CA LYS A 277 -46.46 3.48 -27.32
C LYS A 277 -46.65 3.13 -25.85
N ARG A 278 -45.67 3.41 -24.99
CA ARG A 278 -45.70 3.14 -23.56
C ARG A 278 -46.34 4.23 -22.72
N GLY A 279 -46.92 5.27 -23.33
CA GLY A 279 -47.69 6.31 -22.66
C GLY A 279 -46.85 7.53 -22.21
N CYS A 280 -45.73 7.78 -22.85
CA CYS A 280 -45.00 9.02 -22.72
C CYS A 280 -45.48 10.06 -23.72
N TYR A 281 -45.56 11.31 -23.35
CA TYR A 281 -46.02 12.41 -24.19
C TYR A 281 -44.82 13.27 -24.59
N PHE A 282 -44.60 13.41 -25.88
CA PHE A 282 -43.64 14.33 -26.48
C PHE A 282 -44.22 15.71 -26.56
N VAL A 283 -43.65 16.64 -25.82
CA VAL A 283 -44.10 18.03 -25.76
C VAL A 283 -43.80 18.71 -27.10
N LYS A 284 -44.80 19.35 -27.69
CA LYS A 284 -44.66 19.95 -29.03
C LYS A 284 -43.78 21.20 -28.94
N GLN A 285 -42.90 21.32 -29.91
CA GLN A 285 -42.05 22.49 -30.05
C GLN A 285 -42.88 23.79 -30.15
N GLY A 286 -42.35 24.90 -29.66
CA GLY A 286 -43.02 26.20 -29.62
C GLY A 286 -43.87 26.37 -28.38
N ALA A 287 -45.15 26.69 -28.50
CA ALA A 287 -45.99 27.13 -27.39
C ALA A 287 -46.12 26.14 -26.23
N GLU A 288 -46.22 24.85 -26.48
CA GLU A 288 -46.27 23.83 -25.42
C GLU A 288 -44.93 23.72 -24.65
N MET A 289 -43.84 23.77 -25.39
CA MET A 289 -42.50 23.71 -24.80
C MET A 289 -42.22 24.93 -23.86
N GLU A 290 -42.57 26.14 -24.32
CA GLU A 290 -42.42 27.36 -23.56
C GLU A 290 -43.36 27.39 -22.34
N ALA A 291 -44.61 26.89 -22.50
CA ALA A 291 -45.53 26.78 -21.39
C ALA A 291 -45.05 25.80 -20.32
N LEU A 292 -44.48 24.63 -20.74
CA LEU A 292 -43.90 23.68 -19.80
C LEU A 292 -42.70 24.29 -19.08
N ARG A 293 -41.83 24.99 -19.82
CA ARG A 293 -40.65 25.67 -19.28
C ARG A 293 -41.06 26.68 -18.21
N ALA A 294 -41.99 27.57 -18.52
CA ALA A 294 -42.50 28.59 -17.60
C ALA A 294 -43.20 27.99 -16.35
N ALA A 295 -43.85 26.85 -16.48
CA ALA A 295 -44.49 26.15 -15.36
C ALA A 295 -43.46 25.47 -14.44
N MET A 296 -42.38 24.92 -15.01
CA MET A 296 -41.40 24.18 -14.24
C MET A 296 -40.28 25.04 -13.62
N PHE A 297 -39.88 26.10 -14.32
CA PHE A 297 -38.70 26.87 -13.92
C PHE A 297 -39.06 28.32 -13.63
N LYS A 298 -38.53 28.88 -12.54
CA LYS A 298 -38.66 30.27 -12.15
C LYS A 298 -37.28 30.87 -11.88
N ASN A 299 -36.95 31.94 -12.58
CA ASN A 299 -35.66 32.61 -12.45
C ASN A 299 -34.48 31.63 -12.65
N GLY A 300 -34.56 30.70 -13.64
CA GLY A 300 -33.54 29.71 -13.94
C GLY A 300 -33.43 28.54 -12.93
N SER A 301 -34.31 28.46 -11.94
CA SER A 301 -34.33 27.40 -10.94
C SER A 301 -35.62 26.59 -10.97
N LEU A 302 -35.58 25.32 -10.65
CA LEU A 302 -36.75 24.44 -10.58
C LEU A 302 -37.74 24.97 -9.52
N ASP A 303 -39.04 25.11 -9.88
CA ASP A 303 -40.08 25.47 -8.94
C ASP A 303 -40.25 24.40 -7.85
N HIS A 304 -40.18 24.80 -6.60
CA HIS A 304 -40.25 23.89 -5.44
C HIS A 304 -41.50 23.00 -5.38
N ARG A 305 -42.54 23.30 -6.16
CA ARG A 305 -43.79 22.52 -6.27
C ARG A 305 -43.63 21.29 -7.18
N ILE A 306 -42.74 21.34 -8.15
CA ILE A 306 -42.57 20.34 -9.20
C ILE A 306 -42.04 18.97 -8.69
N PRO A 307 -41.03 18.92 -7.77
CA PRO A 307 -40.53 17.63 -7.31
C PRO A 307 -41.62 16.71 -6.77
N GLY A 308 -41.70 15.50 -7.36
CA GLY A 308 -42.67 14.48 -6.99
C GLY A 308 -44.10 14.66 -7.53
N MET A 309 -44.35 15.69 -8.35
CA MET A 309 -45.62 15.90 -9.01
C MET A 309 -45.79 14.97 -10.20
N ALA A 310 -46.98 14.40 -10.40
CA ALA A 310 -47.26 13.53 -11.52
C ALA A 310 -47.23 14.26 -12.87
N ALA A 311 -46.84 13.57 -13.97
CA ALA A 311 -46.70 14.16 -15.30
C ALA A 311 -47.96 14.89 -15.77
N ALA A 312 -49.14 14.30 -15.58
CA ALA A 312 -50.41 14.90 -15.96
C ALA A 312 -50.71 16.21 -15.17
N LYS A 313 -50.34 16.29 -13.91
CA LYS A 313 -50.48 17.52 -13.10
C LYS A 313 -49.51 18.59 -13.52
N ILE A 314 -48.30 18.23 -13.93
CA ILE A 314 -47.33 19.18 -14.50
C ILE A 314 -47.83 19.73 -15.82
N ALA A 315 -48.38 18.89 -16.66
CA ALA A 315 -49.01 19.33 -17.91
C ALA A 315 -50.19 20.26 -17.68
N GLU A 316 -51.07 19.94 -16.71
CA GLU A 316 -52.19 20.81 -16.29
C GLU A 316 -51.70 22.17 -15.82
N LEU A 317 -50.64 22.19 -14.99
CA LEU A 317 -50.02 23.45 -14.51
C LEU A 317 -49.46 24.27 -15.67
N ALA A 318 -49.00 23.62 -16.73
CA ALA A 318 -48.48 24.27 -17.93
C ALA A 318 -49.57 24.60 -18.95
N GLY A 319 -50.85 24.24 -18.69
CA GLY A 319 -51.95 24.43 -19.64
C GLY A 319 -51.83 23.53 -20.90
N ILE A 320 -51.17 22.37 -20.79
CA ILE A 320 -50.98 21.45 -21.88
C ILE A 320 -51.98 20.27 -21.72
N GLU A 321 -52.79 20.02 -22.74
CA GLU A 321 -53.68 18.87 -22.77
C GLU A 321 -52.92 17.57 -23.12
N VAL A 322 -52.89 16.60 -22.19
CA VAL A 322 -52.27 15.31 -22.35
C VAL A 322 -53.25 14.20 -21.94
N PRO A 323 -53.05 12.96 -22.44
CA PRO A 323 -53.84 11.82 -21.99
C PRO A 323 -53.72 11.65 -20.48
N ALA A 324 -54.85 11.37 -19.78
CA ALA A 324 -54.89 11.25 -18.33
C ALA A 324 -53.92 10.22 -17.72
N LYS A 325 -53.48 9.23 -18.50
CA LYS A 325 -52.52 8.17 -18.11
C LYS A 325 -51.09 8.49 -18.59
N THR A 326 -50.75 9.73 -18.93
CA THR A 326 -49.41 10.13 -19.33
C THR A 326 -48.42 9.87 -18.19
N LYS A 327 -47.41 9.08 -18.50
CA LYS A 327 -46.41 8.63 -17.55
C LYS A 327 -45.25 9.61 -17.41
N ILE A 328 -44.76 10.11 -18.55
CA ILE A 328 -43.59 11.01 -18.61
C ILE A 328 -43.84 12.07 -19.67
N LEU A 329 -43.49 13.31 -19.41
CA LEU A 329 -43.37 14.37 -20.40
C LEU A 329 -41.93 14.38 -20.94
N ILE A 330 -41.79 14.31 -22.26
CA ILE A 330 -40.48 14.29 -22.91
C ILE A 330 -40.31 15.60 -23.68
N ALA A 331 -39.28 16.37 -23.29
CA ALA A 331 -38.87 17.61 -23.98
C ALA A 331 -37.70 17.29 -24.91
N GLU A 332 -37.91 17.39 -26.22
CA GLU A 332 -36.84 17.27 -27.23
C GLU A 332 -36.08 18.59 -27.25
N VAL A 333 -34.81 18.55 -26.87
CA VAL A 333 -33.94 19.70 -26.72
C VAL A 333 -32.57 19.47 -27.37
N THR A 334 -31.85 20.54 -27.66
CA THR A 334 -30.56 20.46 -28.38
C THR A 334 -29.38 20.84 -27.53
N SER A 335 -29.53 21.81 -26.62
CA SER A 335 -28.44 22.28 -25.80
C SER A 335 -28.33 21.51 -24.48
N THR A 336 -27.12 21.10 -24.14
CA THR A 336 -26.77 20.52 -22.81
C THR A 336 -26.30 21.56 -21.82
N ASP A 337 -26.19 22.84 -22.24
CA ASP A 337 -25.74 23.94 -21.42
C ASP A 337 -26.89 24.46 -20.51
N PRO A 338 -26.81 24.32 -19.17
CA PRO A 338 -27.89 24.71 -18.27
C PRO A 338 -28.14 26.22 -18.25
N ALA A 339 -27.25 27.05 -18.72
CA ALA A 339 -27.46 28.46 -18.88
C ALA A 339 -28.35 28.81 -20.08
N LYS A 340 -28.50 27.90 -21.03
CA LYS A 340 -29.28 28.06 -22.28
C LYS A 340 -30.51 27.18 -22.33
N GLU A 341 -30.54 26.11 -21.55
CA GLU A 341 -31.58 25.08 -21.57
C GLU A 341 -31.89 24.56 -20.18
N GLU A 342 -32.98 25.01 -19.58
CA GLU A 342 -33.38 24.64 -18.22
C GLU A 342 -33.74 23.15 -18.11
N PHE A 343 -34.20 22.49 -19.16
CA PHE A 343 -34.46 21.05 -19.12
C PHE A 343 -33.19 20.20 -18.98
N SER A 344 -32.00 20.79 -19.10
CA SER A 344 -30.75 20.11 -18.80
C SER A 344 -30.48 19.93 -17.30
N HIS A 345 -31.20 20.65 -16.44
CA HIS A 345 -31.11 20.53 -14.98
C HIS A 345 -31.83 19.31 -14.41
N GLU A 346 -31.51 18.98 -13.13
CA GLU A 346 -32.27 18.02 -12.34
C GLU A 346 -33.72 18.47 -12.15
N LYS A 347 -34.69 17.56 -12.39
CA LYS A 347 -36.11 17.90 -12.38
C LYS A 347 -36.91 17.21 -11.27
N LEU A 348 -36.38 16.12 -10.68
CA LEU A 348 -37.01 15.31 -9.63
C LEU A 348 -38.52 15.05 -9.85
N SER A 349 -38.89 14.84 -11.10
CA SER A 349 -40.28 14.70 -11.58
C SER A 349 -40.28 13.83 -12.84
N PRO A 350 -41.44 13.30 -13.28
CA PRO A 350 -41.53 12.52 -14.50
C PRO A 350 -41.45 13.39 -15.77
N VAL A 351 -40.40 14.18 -15.87
CA VAL A 351 -40.06 14.97 -17.06
C VAL A 351 -38.64 14.61 -17.51
N LEU A 352 -38.44 14.29 -18.77
CA LEU A 352 -37.15 13.96 -19.36
C LEU A 352 -36.77 14.95 -20.46
N ALA A 353 -35.51 15.36 -20.51
CA ALA A 353 -34.92 15.94 -21.69
C ALA A 353 -34.47 14.82 -22.64
N MET A 354 -34.71 14.95 -23.95
CA MET A 354 -34.26 13.99 -24.94
C MET A 354 -33.41 14.67 -26.02
N TYR A 355 -32.26 14.09 -26.29
CA TYR A 355 -31.24 14.60 -27.20
C TYR A 355 -30.96 13.65 -28.34
N HIS A 356 -30.66 14.20 -29.48
CA HIS A 356 -30.09 13.49 -30.63
C HIS A 356 -28.56 13.40 -30.49
N ALA A 357 -27.96 12.35 -31.01
CA ALA A 357 -26.52 12.23 -31.23
C ALA A 357 -26.26 11.50 -32.55
N LYS A 358 -25.36 12.06 -33.36
CA LYS A 358 -25.00 11.45 -34.67
C LYS A 358 -24.30 10.10 -34.52
N ASP A 359 -23.53 9.94 -33.43
CA ASP A 359 -22.73 8.77 -33.14
C ASP A 359 -22.56 8.58 -31.63
N PHE A 360 -21.94 7.48 -31.25
CA PHE A 360 -21.73 7.12 -29.84
C PHE A 360 -20.82 8.14 -29.10
N GLN A 361 -19.78 8.68 -29.78
CA GLN A 361 -18.88 9.66 -29.15
C GLN A 361 -19.65 10.94 -28.79
N GLU A 362 -20.46 11.47 -29.69
CA GLU A 362 -21.26 12.67 -29.40
C GLU A 362 -22.28 12.38 -28.27
N ALA A 363 -22.82 11.17 -28.20
CA ALA A 363 -23.73 10.79 -27.11
C ALA A 363 -23.02 10.80 -25.76
N VAL A 364 -21.78 10.28 -25.71
CA VAL A 364 -20.94 10.28 -24.51
C VAL A 364 -20.57 11.71 -24.11
N ASP A 365 -20.16 12.55 -25.06
CA ASP A 365 -19.79 13.96 -24.82
C ASP A 365 -20.96 14.75 -24.23
N LYS A 366 -22.19 14.57 -24.78
CA LYS A 366 -23.40 15.17 -24.21
C LYS A 366 -23.72 14.68 -22.81
N ALA A 367 -23.55 13.40 -22.56
CA ALA A 367 -23.78 12.80 -21.23
C ALA A 367 -22.76 13.32 -20.21
N GLU A 368 -21.49 13.41 -20.55
CA GLU A 368 -20.46 14.01 -19.71
C GLU A 368 -20.78 15.46 -19.36
N HIS A 369 -21.17 16.26 -20.36
CA HIS A 369 -21.55 17.66 -20.15
C HIS A 369 -22.71 17.80 -19.14
N LEU A 370 -23.75 16.94 -19.26
CA LEU A 370 -24.90 16.94 -18.37
C LEU A 370 -24.54 16.51 -16.94
N VAL A 371 -23.66 15.51 -16.77
CA VAL A 371 -23.15 15.14 -15.45
C VAL A 371 -22.39 16.29 -14.79
N LEU A 372 -21.46 16.88 -15.53
CA LEU A 372 -20.63 17.98 -15.01
C LEU A 372 -21.45 19.24 -14.68
N ALA A 373 -22.49 19.49 -15.46
CA ALA A 373 -23.34 20.67 -15.28
C ALA A 373 -24.22 20.64 -14.01
N GLY A 374 -24.65 19.47 -13.55
CA GLY A 374 -25.63 19.43 -12.47
C GLY A 374 -25.56 18.26 -11.49
N GLY A 375 -24.66 17.31 -11.71
CA GLY A 375 -24.54 16.13 -10.84
C GLY A 375 -23.19 15.43 -10.89
N PRO A 376 -22.07 16.17 -10.86
CA PRO A 376 -20.77 15.56 -10.96
C PRO A 376 -20.55 14.53 -9.84
N GLY A 377 -20.04 13.38 -10.22
CA GLY A 377 -19.80 12.26 -9.31
C GLY A 377 -21.04 11.43 -8.94
N HIS A 378 -22.25 11.80 -9.36
CA HIS A 378 -23.45 11.09 -8.89
C HIS A 378 -23.68 9.76 -9.65
N THR A 379 -24.38 9.75 -10.77
CA THR A 379 -24.74 8.52 -11.48
C THR A 379 -24.85 8.79 -12.98
N ALA A 380 -24.47 7.82 -13.80
CA ALA A 380 -24.69 7.82 -15.25
C ALA A 380 -25.19 6.44 -15.71
N SER A 381 -25.96 6.38 -16.82
CA SER A 381 -26.53 5.15 -17.33
C SER A 381 -26.24 4.95 -18.80
N LEU A 382 -25.98 3.70 -19.20
CA LEU A 382 -25.72 3.31 -20.58
C LEU A 382 -26.56 2.09 -20.93
N TYR A 383 -27.27 2.15 -22.06
CA TYR A 383 -27.90 0.99 -22.71
C TYR A 383 -27.13 0.67 -23.98
N VAL A 384 -26.60 -0.54 -24.05
CA VAL A 384 -25.70 -1.01 -25.10
C VAL A 384 -25.71 -2.54 -25.15
N HIS A 385 -25.42 -3.11 -26.31
CA HIS A 385 -25.22 -4.56 -26.37
C HIS A 385 -23.99 -4.99 -25.57
N PRO A 386 -24.07 -6.01 -24.70
CA PRO A 386 -22.94 -6.39 -23.81
C PRO A 386 -21.63 -6.75 -24.52
N ALA A 387 -21.69 -7.14 -25.80
CA ALA A 387 -20.49 -7.44 -26.60
C ALA A 387 -19.70 -6.19 -27.04
N GLN A 388 -20.21 -4.98 -26.83
CA GLN A 388 -19.58 -3.71 -27.23
C GLN A 388 -18.61 -3.22 -26.17
N ALA A 389 -17.58 -4.04 -25.86
CA ALA A 389 -16.63 -3.76 -24.77
C ALA A 389 -15.91 -2.41 -24.92
N GLU A 390 -15.55 -2.00 -26.15
CA GLU A 390 -14.89 -0.73 -26.42
C GLU A 390 -15.79 0.47 -26.11
N LYS A 391 -17.07 0.41 -26.49
CA LYS A 391 -18.05 1.46 -26.18
C LYS A 391 -18.31 1.56 -24.67
N ILE A 392 -18.42 0.41 -23.99
CA ILE A 392 -18.55 0.36 -22.53
C ILE A 392 -17.33 0.99 -21.85
N SER A 393 -16.12 0.58 -22.25
CA SER A 393 -14.88 1.11 -21.69
C SER A 393 -14.72 2.61 -21.95
N LEU A 394 -15.07 3.11 -23.12
CA LEU A 394 -15.07 4.55 -23.42
C LEU A 394 -16.02 5.30 -22.48
N PHE A 395 -17.25 4.82 -22.31
CA PHE A 395 -18.23 5.44 -21.43
C PHE A 395 -17.74 5.46 -19.97
N GLU A 396 -17.22 4.34 -19.48
CA GLU A 396 -16.65 4.22 -18.12
C GLU A 396 -15.49 5.19 -17.88
N HIS A 397 -14.62 5.36 -18.87
CA HIS A 397 -13.45 6.24 -18.76
C HIS A 397 -13.83 7.73 -18.75
N VAL A 398 -14.79 8.12 -19.59
CA VAL A 398 -15.17 9.53 -19.76
C VAL A 398 -16.08 10.00 -18.63
N MET A 399 -17.04 9.20 -18.19
CA MET A 399 -18.05 9.64 -17.21
C MET A 399 -17.47 10.00 -15.85
N LYS A 400 -17.65 11.24 -15.42
CA LYS A 400 -17.32 11.74 -14.08
C LYS A 400 -18.43 11.40 -13.08
N ALA A 401 -18.75 10.12 -12.96
CA ALA A 401 -19.78 9.57 -12.07
C ALA A 401 -19.22 8.41 -11.25
N CYS A 402 -19.53 8.36 -9.95
CA CYS A 402 -19.10 7.26 -9.07
C CYS A 402 -19.94 5.99 -9.25
N ARG A 403 -21.09 6.10 -9.90
CA ARG A 403 -21.98 4.97 -10.24
C ARG A 403 -22.29 5.03 -11.72
N ILE A 404 -21.85 4.04 -12.44
CA ILE A 404 -22.20 3.79 -13.84
C ILE A 404 -23.03 2.52 -13.86
N VAL A 405 -24.27 2.62 -14.37
CA VAL A 405 -25.17 1.47 -14.46
C VAL A 405 -25.40 1.14 -15.93
N ILE A 406 -25.22 -0.12 -16.30
CA ILE A 406 -25.33 -0.57 -17.68
C ILE A 406 -26.56 -1.47 -17.80
N ASN A 407 -27.41 -1.21 -18.78
CA ASN A 407 -28.64 -1.94 -19.07
C ASN A 407 -29.56 -2.10 -17.84
N THR A 408 -29.59 -1.09 -16.98
CA THR A 408 -30.23 -1.14 -15.67
C THR A 408 -31.03 0.15 -15.41
N PRO A 409 -32.25 0.07 -14.84
CA PRO A 409 -33.00 1.25 -14.39
C PRO A 409 -32.18 2.06 -13.36
N SER A 410 -31.85 3.31 -13.66
CA SER A 410 -30.84 4.05 -12.91
C SER A 410 -31.21 4.30 -11.46
N SER A 411 -32.50 4.63 -11.17
CA SER A 411 -32.95 4.90 -9.79
C SER A 411 -32.80 3.66 -8.90
N HIS A 412 -33.10 2.49 -9.41
CA HIS A 412 -33.06 1.21 -8.69
C HIS A 412 -31.63 0.65 -8.65
N GLY A 413 -30.91 0.70 -9.78
CA GLY A 413 -29.54 0.24 -9.85
C GLY A 413 -28.59 1.08 -9.00
N GLY A 414 -28.75 2.39 -8.98
CA GLY A 414 -27.88 3.32 -8.25
C GLY A 414 -27.96 3.18 -6.74
N ILE A 415 -29.12 2.85 -6.18
CA ILE A 415 -29.28 2.63 -4.74
C ILE A 415 -28.70 1.30 -4.24
N GLY A 416 -28.43 0.35 -5.15
CA GLY A 416 -27.78 -0.94 -4.86
C GLY A 416 -28.73 -2.06 -4.47
N ASP A 417 -28.21 -3.29 -4.51
CA ASP A 417 -28.86 -4.56 -4.05
C ASP A 417 -30.20 -4.93 -4.73
N LEU A 418 -30.54 -4.33 -5.87
CA LEU A 418 -31.73 -4.70 -6.65
C LEU A 418 -31.37 -5.40 -7.97
N TYR A 419 -30.53 -4.78 -8.78
CA TYR A 419 -30.07 -5.31 -10.06
C TYR A 419 -28.63 -5.84 -10.01
N ASN A 420 -27.87 -5.40 -9.02
CA ASN A 420 -26.53 -5.89 -8.75
C ASN A 420 -26.34 -6.09 -7.24
N PHE A 421 -26.28 -7.35 -6.81
CA PHE A 421 -26.17 -7.73 -5.39
C PHE A 421 -24.80 -7.45 -4.77
N GLY A 422 -23.78 -7.12 -5.57
CA GLY A 422 -22.47 -6.69 -5.11
C GLY A 422 -22.45 -5.22 -4.65
N MET A 423 -23.34 -4.40 -5.20
CA MET A 423 -23.46 -2.99 -4.81
C MET A 423 -24.29 -2.88 -3.53
N LYS A 424 -23.68 -2.36 -2.47
CA LYS A 424 -24.33 -2.23 -1.17
C LYS A 424 -25.51 -1.26 -1.21
N PRO A 425 -26.66 -1.60 -0.58
CA PRO A 425 -27.84 -0.74 -0.56
C PRO A 425 -27.60 0.51 0.28
N SER A 426 -28.06 1.65 -0.22
CA SER A 426 -27.98 2.93 0.47
C SER A 426 -29.01 3.94 -0.02
N LEU A 427 -29.38 4.85 0.85
CA LEU A 427 -30.14 6.08 0.54
C LEU A 427 -29.27 7.34 0.70
N THR A 428 -27.95 7.17 0.77
CA THR A 428 -26.96 8.25 0.78
C THR A 428 -25.86 7.87 -0.21
N LEU A 429 -25.91 8.47 -1.41
CA LEU A 429 -25.11 8.06 -2.58
C LEU A 429 -23.92 9.01 -2.73
N GLY A 430 -22.74 8.65 -2.22
CA GLY A 430 -21.54 9.49 -2.30
C GLY A 430 -21.14 9.81 -3.74
N CYS A 431 -20.66 11.04 -3.97
CA CYS A 431 -20.31 11.55 -5.29
C CYS A 431 -18.79 11.78 -5.48
N GLY A 432 -17.97 11.35 -4.50
CA GLY A 432 -16.54 11.50 -4.54
C GLY A 432 -16.06 12.96 -4.66
N SER A 433 -14.80 13.14 -4.97
CA SER A 433 -14.21 14.48 -5.15
C SER A 433 -14.83 15.27 -6.30
N TRP A 434 -15.34 14.60 -7.33
CA TRP A 434 -16.07 15.28 -8.42
C TRP A 434 -17.30 16.03 -7.94
N GLY A 435 -18.05 15.46 -7.00
CA GLY A 435 -19.21 16.09 -6.37
C GLY A 435 -18.88 16.84 -5.08
N GLY A 436 -17.61 17.07 -4.76
CA GLY A 436 -17.17 17.70 -3.52
C GLY A 436 -17.50 16.88 -2.28
N ASN A 437 -17.56 15.54 -2.39
CA ASN A 437 -17.91 14.64 -1.29
C ASN A 437 -16.68 13.87 -0.75
N SER A 438 -16.78 13.49 0.53
CA SER A 438 -15.74 12.71 1.20
C SER A 438 -15.74 11.21 0.83
N VAL A 439 -16.79 10.72 0.16
CA VAL A 439 -16.95 9.32 -0.23
C VAL A 439 -17.46 9.21 -1.66
N SER A 440 -16.98 8.20 -2.39
CA SER A 440 -17.35 7.91 -3.78
C SER A 440 -18.31 6.73 -3.92
N GLU A 441 -18.71 6.10 -2.83
CA GLU A 441 -19.55 4.90 -2.85
C GLU A 441 -20.86 5.09 -2.07
N ASN A 442 -21.69 4.07 -2.12
CA ASN A 442 -22.92 4.03 -1.33
C ASN A 442 -22.59 4.00 0.16
N VAL A 443 -23.03 5.02 0.91
CA VAL A 443 -22.76 5.15 2.34
C VAL A 443 -23.45 4.04 3.13
N GLY A 444 -22.70 3.38 4.00
CA GLY A 444 -23.18 2.29 4.85
C GLY A 444 -22.42 2.23 6.17
N VAL A 445 -22.57 1.13 6.91
CA VAL A 445 -22.02 0.96 8.27
C VAL A 445 -20.51 1.18 8.38
N LYS A 446 -19.73 0.83 7.36
CA LYS A 446 -18.27 1.02 7.38
C LYS A 446 -17.83 2.49 7.47
N HIS A 447 -18.68 3.41 7.04
CA HIS A 447 -18.41 4.86 7.09
C HIS A 447 -18.76 5.49 8.44
N LEU A 448 -19.37 4.72 9.34
CA LEU A 448 -19.81 5.16 10.67
C LEU A 448 -19.08 4.43 11.80
N ILE A 449 -17.91 3.89 11.53
CA ILE A 449 -17.02 3.32 12.53
C ILE A 449 -15.62 3.92 12.39
N ASN A 450 -14.96 4.16 13.50
CA ASN A 450 -13.51 4.36 13.55
C ASN A 450 -12.84 2.99 13.66
N VAL A 451 -11.79 2.77 12.88
CA VAL A 451 -10.99 1.54 12.97
C VAL A 451 -9.68 1.86 13.65
N LYS A 452 -9.48 1.31 14.87
CA LYS A 452 -8.20 1.33 15.55
C LYS A 452 -7.34 0.19 15.01
N THR A 453 -6.12 0.49 14.62
CA THR A 453 -5.13 -0.53 14.25
C THR A 453 -4.15 -0.69 15.41
N VAL A 454 -4.11 -1.89 15.98
CA VAL A 454 -3.10 -2.29 16.94
C VAL A 454 -2.06 -3.10 16.19
N ALA A 455 -0.81 -2.66 16.21
CA ALA A 455 0.30 -3.34 15.57
C ALA A 455 1.27 -3.82 16.64
N GLU A 456 1.51 -5.13 16.68
CA GLU A 456 2.48 -5.76 17.55
C GLU A 456 3.81 -5.94 16.82
N ARG A 457 4.91 -5.81 17.54
CA ARG A 457 6.23 -6.15 17.02
C ARG A 457 6.27 -7.63 16.61
N ARG A 458 6.81 -7.93 15.42
CA ARG A 458 7.00 -9.29 14.91
C ARG A 458 8.45 -9.51 14.51
N GLU A 459 8.94 -10.72 14.79
CA GLU A 459 10.29 -11.18 14.46
C GLU A 459 10.28 -12.40 13.54
N ASN A 460 9.10 -12.78 13.04
CA ASN A 460 8.84 -14.01 12.27
C ASN A 460 9.08 -13.87 10.76
N MET A 461 9.76 -12.80 10.31
CA MET A 461 9.98 -12.52 8.88
C MET A 461 11.43 -12.76 8.44
N LEU A 462 12.21 -13.47 9.25
CA LEU A 462 13.61 -13.76 8.97
C LEU A 462 13.76 -15.10 8.24
N TRP A 463 14.75 -15.17 7.40
CA TRP A 463 15.19 -16.41 6.75
C TRP A 463 16.71 -16.43 6.63
N PHE A 464 17.27 -17.61 6.38
CA PHE A 464 18.67 -17.83 6.10
C PHE A 464 18.81 -18.39 4.67
N ARG A 465 19.71 -17.85 3.87
CA ARG A 465 20.04 -18.34 2.52
C ARG A 465 21.55 -18.58 2.38
N ALA A 466 21.90 -19.68 1.72
CA ALA A 466 23.24 -20.07 1.37
C ALA A 466 23.22 -20.73 -0.02
N PRO A 467 24.37 -20.97 -0.69
CA PRO A 467 24.40 -21.79 -1.89
C PRO A 467 23.72 -23.13 -1.69
N GLU A 468 23.15 -23.68 -2.75
CA GLU A 468 22.50 -25.00 -2.71
C GLU A 468 23.48 -26.09 -2.26
N LYS A 469 24.78 -25.95 -2.67
CA LYS A 469 25.86 -26.86 -2.30
C LYS A 469 27.14 -26.08 -2.03
N VAL A 470 27.86 -26.50 -1.00
CA VAL A 470 29.23 -26.08 -0.72
C VAL A 470 30.11 -27.28 -0.67
N TYR A 471 30.95 -27.46 -1.67
CA TYR A 471 32.03 -28.44 -1.64
C TYR A 471 33.22 -27.83 -0.90
N PHE A 472 33.76 -28.53 0.06
CA PHE A 472 34.90 -28.08 0.86
C PHE A 472 35.88 -29.23 1.11
N LYS A 473 37.07 -28.92 1.48
CA LYS A 473 38.26 -29.76 1.62
C LYS A 473 39.17 -29.69 0.40
N LYS A 474 40.45 -29.83 0.68
CA LYS A 474 41.50 -29.93 -0.32
C LYS A 474 41.21 -31.05 -1.31
N GLY A 475 41.26 -30.78 -2.62
CA GLY A 475 40.97 -31.72 -3.68
C GLY A 475 39.49 -31.93 -4.00
N SER A 476 38.59 -31.07 -3.50
CA SER A 476 37.14 -31.16 -3.77
C SER A 476 36.74 -30.67 -5.17
N THR A 477 37.56 -29.88 -5.84
CA THR A 477 37.24 -29.30 -7.17
C THR A 477 36.89 -30.38 -8.21
N PRO A 478 37.69 -31.43 -8.48
CA PRO A 478 37.33 -32.44 -9.46
C PRO A 478 36.05 -33.21 -9.10
N VAL A 479 35.79 -33.41 -7.81
CA VAL A 479 34.57 -34.08 -7.33
C VAL A 479 33.30 -33.22 -7.59
N ALA A 480 33.39 -31.94 -7.31
CA ALA A 480 32.30 -31.00 -7.55
C ALA A 480 32.00 -30.84 -9.04
N LEU A 481 33.03 -30.77 -9.87
CA LEU A 481 32.89 -30.68 -11.32
C LEU A 481 32.29 -31.95 -11.93
N ASP A 482 32.65 -33.14 -11.40
CA ASP A 482 32.10 -34.42 -11.85
C ASP A 482 30.55 -34.42 -11.74
N GLU A 483 30.01 -33.82 -10.72
CA GLU A 483 28.56 -33.68 -10.55
C GLU A 483 27.90 -32.90 -11.69
N LEU A 484 28.56 -31.86 -12.21
CA LEU A 484 28.01 -31.06 -13.31
C LEU A 484 27.73 -31.89 -14.56
N GLY A 485 28.63 -32.81 -14.87
CA GLY A 485 28.47 -33.71 -16.02
C GLY A 485 27.59 -34.91 -15.72
N THR A 486 27.93 -35.67 -14.67
CA THR A 486 27.35 -37.02 -14.39
C THR A 486 25.93 -36.94 -13.80
N VAL A 487 25.64 -35.93 -12.96
CA VAL A 487 24.36 -35.79 -12.26
C VAL A 487 23.48 -34.75 -12.92
N MET A 488 24.03 -33.56 -13.20
CA MET A 488 23.27 -32.43 -13.72
C MET A 488 23.17 -32.40 -15.24
N GLY A 489 24.00 -33.20 -15.96
CA GLY A 489 23.99 -33.33 -17.41
C GLY A 489 24.39 -32.06 -18.17
N LYS A 490 25.21 -31.19 -17.55
CA LYS A 490 25.71 -29.97 -18.16
C LYS A 490 26.63 -30.28 -19.34
N LYS A 491 26.58 -29.42 -20.36
CA LYS A 491 27.30 -29.66 -21.63
C LYS A 491 28.21 -28.51 -22.07
N ARG A 492 27.97 -27.31 -21.55
CA ARG A 492 28.68 -26.09 -22.01
C ARG A 492 29.05 -25.21 -20.82
N ALA A 493 30.32 -25.22 -20.43
CA ALA A 493 30.84 -24.45 -19.32
C ALA A 493 31.51 -23.15 -19.78
N PHE A 494 31.20 -22.04 -19.16
CA PHE A 494 31.87 -20.76 -19.41
C PHE A 494 32.67 -20.36 -18.18
N ILE A 495 33.99 -20.29 -18.33
CA ILE A 495 34.89 -19.94 -17.23
C ILE A 495 35.10 -18.42 -17.21
N VAL A 496 35.00 -17.81 -16.05
CA VAL A 496 35.28 -16.37 -15.82
C VAL A 496 36.44 -16.27 -14.85
N THR A 497 37.53 -15.59 -15.26
CA THR A 497 38.73 -15.43 -14.43
C THR A 497 39.51 -14.18 -14.84
N ASP A 498 40.60 -13.89 -14.14
CA ASP A 498 41.55 -12.84 -14.51
C ASP A 498 42.77 -13.34 -15.29
N GLN A 499 43.49 -12.42 -15.94
CA GLN A 499 44.65 -12.75 -16.75
C GLN A 499 45.80 -13.40 -15.99
N PHE A 500 45.98 -13.06 -14.70
CA PHE A 500 47.02 -13.61 -13.89
C PHE A 500 46.77 -15.10 -13.62
N LEU A 501 45.59 -15.42 -13.12
CA LEU A 501 45.19 -16.80 -12.82
C LEU A 501 45.16 -17.68 -14.06
N PHE A 502 44.66 -17.15 -15.18
CA PHE A 502 44.67 -17.88 -16.44
C PHE A 502 46.11 -18.22 -16.93
N LYS A 503 46.98 -17.20 -17.00
CA LYS A 503 48.40 -17.40 -17.43
C LYS A 503 49.17 -18.29 -16.47
N ASN A 504 48.87 -18.20 -15.16
CA ASN A 504 49.49 -19.06 -14.14
C ASN A 504 48.98 -20.50 -14.13
N GLY A 505 47.92 -20.78 -14.90
CA GLY A 505 47.37 -22.12 -15.08
C GLY A 505 46.43 -22.57 -13.96
N ASN A 506 45.86 -21.66 -13.22
CA ASN A 506 44.87 -21.98 -12.15
C ASN A 506 43.58 -22.59 -12.71
N THR A 507 43.24 -22.33 -13.98
CA THR A 507 42.07 -22.89 -14.65
C THR A 507 42.30 -24.27 -15.26
N ARG A 508 43.57 -24.69 -15.49
CA ARG A 508 43.90 -25.89 -16.24
C ARG A 508 43.33 -27.20 -15.66
N ALA A 509 43.29 -27.32 -14.35
CA ALA A 509 42.70 -28.49 -13.71
C ALA A 509 41.19 -28.60 -13.94
N ILE A 510 40.52 -27.43 -13.98
CA ILE A 510 39.08 -27.30 -14.28
C ILE A 510 38.85 -27.62 -15.77
N GLU A 511 39.61 -27.01 -16.67
CA GLU A 511 39.55 -27.25 -18.13
C GLU A 511 39.76 -28.73 -18.45
N ALA A 512 40.83 -29.34 -17.90
CA ALA A 512 41.10 -30.76 -18.11
C ALA A 512 39.99 -31.69 -17.59
N LYS A 513 39.36 -31.34 -16.48
CA LYS A 513 38.21 -32.10 -15.95
C LYS A 513 36.95 -31.95 -16.80
N LEU A 514 36.73 -30.76 -17.37
CA LEU A 514 35.63 -30.54 -18.32
C LEU A 514 35.86 -31.33 -19.63
N ASP A 515 37.10 -31.35 -20.13
CA ASP A 515 37.47 -32.17 -21.31
C ASP A 515 37.26 -33.67 -21.06
N GLU A 516 37.66 -34.17 -19.87
CA GLU A 516 37.41 -35.56 -19.44
C GLU A 516 35.92 -35.94 -19.49
N MET A 517 35.04 -34.99 -19.21
CA MET A 517 33.58 -35.18 -19.18
C MET A 517 32.88 -34.86 -20.51
N ASP A 518 33.60 -34.55 -21.58
CA ASP A 518 33.05 -34.08 -22.86
C ASP A 518 32.13 -32.85 -22.71
N ILE A 519 32.48 -31.93 -21.79
CA ILE A 519 31.80 -30.65 -21.59
C ILE A 519 32.57 -29.57 -22.38
N ALA A 520 31.95 -29.03 -23.43
CA ALA A 520 32.54 -27.94 -24.19
C ALA A 520 32.73 -26.71 -23.27
N HIS A 521 33.90 -26.07 -23.38
CA HIS A 521 34.14 -24.89 -22.54
C HIS A 521 34.76 -23.73 -23.32
N ASP A 522 34.54 -22.52 -22.84
CA ASP A 522 35.18 -21.28 -23.28
C ASP A 522 35.55 -20.45 -22.05
N CYS A 523 36.52 -19.55 -22.19
CA CYS A 523 37.05 -18.81 -21.05
C CYS A 523 37.15 -17.30 -21.35
N PHE A 524 36.54 -16.51 -20.49
CA PHE A 524 36.77 -15.06 -20.40
C PHE A 524 37.78 -14.80 -19.27
N TYR A 525 39.00 -14.40 -19.66
CA TYR A 525 40.11 -14.21 -18.72
C TYR A 525 40.57 -12.74 -18.58
N ASP A 526 39.75 -11.80 -19.03
CA ASP A 526 40.06 -10.36 -19.02
C ASP A 526 39.41 -9.59 -17.83
N VAL A 527 39.09 -10.31 -16.73
CA VAL A 527 38.54 -9.62 -15.56
C VAL A 527 39.62 -8.73 -14.95
N GLU A 528 39.23 -7.47 -14.71
CA GLU A 528 40.08 -6.45 -14.09
C GLU A 528 40.10 -6.60 -12.56
N PRO A 529 41.16 -6.20 -11.84
CA PRO A 529 41.22 -6.24 -10.38
C PRO A 529 40.09 -5.49 -9.68
N ASP A 530 39.58 -4.45 -10.31
CA ASP A 530 38.39 -3.70 -9.91
C ASP A 530 37.42 -3.76 -11.12
N PRO A 531 36.54 -4.74 -11.18
CA PRO A 531 35.81 -5.06 -12.40
C PRO A 531 34.93 -3.90 -12.84
N SER A 532 35.04 -3.58 -14.15
CA SER A 532 34.20 -2.51 -14.72
C SER A 532 32.96 -3.06 -15.36
N LEU A 533 31.91 -2.20 -15.42
CA LEU A 533 30.68 -2.48 -16.14
C LEU A 533 30.93 -2.80 -17.61
N GLN A 534 31.93 -2.13 -18.21
CA GLN A 534 32.39 -2.37 -19.60
C GLN A 534 33.02 -3.75 -19.74
N CYS A 535 33.80 -4.21 -18.73
CA CYS A 535 34.34 -5.55 -18.68
C CYS A 535 33.23 -6.60 -18.62
N ALA A 536 32.26 -6.42 -17.73
CA ALA A 536 31.12 -7.34 -17.60
C ALA A 536 30.31 -7.42 -18.89
N ARG A 537 30.07 -6.30 -19.57
CA ARG A 537 29.37 -6.27 -20.87
C ARG A 537 30.12 -7.05 -21.97
N ARG A 538 31.48 -6.98 -22.00
CA ARG A 538 32.27 -7.78 -22.95
C ARG A 538 32.15 -9.28 -22.67
N GLY A 539 32.29 -9.66 -21.39
CA GLY A 539 32.16 -11.06 -20.99
C GLY A 539 30.75 -11.62 -21.23
N ALA A 540 29.72 -10.86 -20.90
CA ALA A 540 28.33 -11.26 -21.16
C ALA A 540 28.03 -11.45 -22.65
N LYS A 541 28.64 -10.60 -23.53
CA LYS A 541 28.52 -10.76 -24.98
C LYS A 541 29.19 -12.04 -25.48
N GLN A 542 30.40 -12.37 -24.98
CA GLN A 542 31.09 -13.65 -25.31
C GLN A 542 30.27 -14.84 -24.80
N MET A 543 29.74 -14.73 -23.56
CA MET A 543 28.87 -15.74 -22.97
C MET A 543 27.59 -15.98 -23.79
N ALA A 544 26.96 -14.93 -24.28
CA ALA A 544 25.78 -15.03 -25.14
C ALA A 544 26.07 -15.72 -26.51
N LEU A 545 27.28 -15.60 -27.04
CA LEU A 545 27.69 -16.29 -28.27
C LEU A 545 28.02 -17.77 -28.02
N PHE A 546 28.53 -18.08 -26.83
CA PHE A 546 28.85 -19.45 -26.44
C PHE A 546 27.65 -20.24 -25.94
N GLU A 547 26.64 -19.60 -25.41
CA GLU A 547 25.42 -20.17 -24.86
C GLU A 547 25.69 -21.27 -23.79
N PRO A 548 26.32 -20.93 -22.66
CA PRO A 548 26.60 -21.90 -21.61
C PRO A 548 25.36 -22.32 -20.84
N ASP A 549 25.39 -23.55 -20.32
CA ASP A 549 24.43 -24.06 -19.32
C ASP A 549 25.02 -24.14 -17.91
N VAL A 550 26.33 -23.83 -17.77
CA VAL A 550 27.00 -23.59 -16.48
C VAL A 550 28.06 -22.50 -16.63
N ILE A 551 28.18 -21.67 -15.63
CA ILE A 551 29.19 -20.61 -15.51
C ILE A 551 30.05 -20.94 -14.31
N ILE A 552 31.38 -20.92 -14.48
CA ILE A 552 32.34 -21.22 -13.43
C ILE A 552 33.23 -20.00 -13.21
N ALA A 553 32.97 -19.23 -12.15
CA ALA A 553 33.78 -18.08 -11.77
C ALA A 553 34.95 -18.52 -10.88
N VAL A 554 36.18 -18.36 -11.38
CA VAL A 554 37.41 -18.80 -10.71
C VAL A 554 38.28 -17.60 -10.35
N GLY A 555 38.45 -17.31 -9.08
CA GLY A 555 39.26 -16.18 -8.66
C GLY A 555 38.96 -15.61 -7.28
N GLY A 556 39.42 -14.40 -7.06
CA GLY A 556 38.99 -13.59 -5.89
C GLY A 556 37.62 -12.95 -6.10
N GLY A 557 37.29 -12.02 -5.23
CA GLY A 557 36.00 -11.30 -5.30
C GLY A 557 35.72 -10.68 -6.67
N SER A 558 36.75 -10.06 -7.28
CA SER A 558 36.58 -9.39 -8.59
C SER A 558 36.11 -10.33 -9.71
N ALA A 559 36.67 -11.55 -9.79
CA ALA A 559 36.26 -12.52 -10.80
C ALA A 559 34.89 -13.09 -10.55
N MET A 560 34.52 -13.31 -9.28
CA MET A 560 33.18 -13.80 -8.89
C MET A 560 32.13 -12.73 -9.09
N ASP A 561 32.41 -11.49 -8.71
CA ASP A 561 31.47 -10.36 -8.87
C ASP A 561 31.21 -10.05 -10.36
N ALA A 562 32.30 -10.01 -11.18
CA ALA A 562 32.15 -9.89 -12.63
C ALA A 562 31.33 -11.05 -13.21
N GLY A 563 31.61 -12.28 -12.77
CA GLY A 563 30.88 -13.47 -13.18
C GLY A 563 29.39 -13.41 -12.88
N LYS A 564 29.00 -12.99 -11.66
CA LYS A 564 27.59 -12.79 -11.26
C LYS A 564 26.88 -11.77 -12.13
N ILE A 565 27.55 -10.65 -12.45
CA ILE A 565 26.97 -9.60 -13.29
C ILE A 565 26.86 -10.06 -14.74
N MET A 566 27.87 -10.76 -15.26
CA MET A 566 27.81 -11.38 -16.58
C MET A 566 26.69 -12.42 -16.69
N TRP A 567 26.52 -13.25 -15.64
CA TRP A 567 25.45 -14.23 -15.55
C TRP A 567 24.08 -13.56 -15.64
N MET A 568 23.86 -12.50 -14.84
CA MET A 568 22.62 -11.74 -14.87
C MET A 568 22.36 -11.12 -16.26
N MET A 569 23.37 -10.48 -16.88
CA MET A 569 23.23 -9.90 -18.22
C MET A 569 23.00 -10.96 -19.30
N TYR A 570 23.50 -12.16 -19.12
CA TYR A 570 23.29 -13.29 -20.04
C TYR A 570 21.87 -13.86 -19.93
N GLU A 571 21.39 -14.07 -18.72
CA GLU A 571 20.04 -14.61 -18.51
C GLU A 571 18.95 -13.59 -18.82
N HIS A 572 19.17 -12.32 -18.45
CA HIS A 572 18.19 -11.25 -18.49
C HIS A 572 18.74 -9.98 -19.16
N PRO A 573 19.01 -10.03 -20.45
CA PRO A 573 19.56 -8.88 -21.20
C PRO A 573 18.58 -7.69 -21.28
N GLU A 574 17.31 -7.89 -20.96
CA GLU A 574 16.27 -6.87 -20.87
C GLU A 574 16.37 -5.99 -19.63
N CYS A 575 17.05 -6.45 -18.57
CA CYS A 575 17.19 -5.72 -17.32
C CYS A 575 18.16 -4.55 -17.47
N LYS A 576 17.75 -3.38 -16.98
CA LYS A 576 18.61 -2.20 -16.96
C LYS A 576 19.47 -2.23 -15.69
N PHE A 577 20.74 -1.96 -15.89
CA PHE A 577 21.72 -1.94 -14.80
C PHE A 577 21.36 -0.91 -13.72
N GLU A 578 20.91 0.27 -14.14
CA GLU A 578 20.56 1.40 -13.27
C GLU A 578 19.42 1.04 -12.30
N ASP A 579 18.47 0.23 -12.72
CA ASP A 579 17.35 -0.23 -11.88
C ASP A 579 17.84 -1.22 -10.80
N MET A 580 18.85 -2.04 -11.14
CA MET A 580 19.42 -3.06 -10.24
C MET A 580 20.40 -2.46 -9.22
N ALA A 581 21.07 -1.39 -9.59
CA ALA A 581 22.07 -0.69 -8.78
C ALA A 581 21.44 0.32 -7.78
N MET A 582 20.11 0.35 -7.64
CA MET A 582 19.42 1.27 -6.73
C MET A 582 19.72 0.95 -5.27
N ASP A 583 19.96 2.00 -4.49
CA ASP A 583 20.12 1.92 -3.05
C ASP A 583 18.84 1.40 -2.35
N PHE A 584 19.01 0.64 -1.28
CA PHE A 584 17.93 0.12 -0.45
C PHE A 584 18.43 -0.04 1.00
N MET A 585 17.52 0.06 1.95
CA MET A 585 17.85 -0.20 3.36
C MET A 585 17.77 -1.69 3.75
N ASP A 586 16.88 -2.42 3.09
CA ASP A 586 16.67 -3.85 3.31
C ASP A 586 16.52 -4.54 1.95
N ILE A 587 17.43 -5.45 1.62
CA ILE A 587 17.45 -6.22 0.36
C ILE A 587 16.10 -6.92 0.07
N ARG A 588 15.28 -7.18 1.09
CA ARG A 588 13.97 -7.82 0.97
C ARG A 588 12.86 -6.86 0.56
N LYS A 589 13.10 -5.54 0.61
CA LYS A 589 12.12 -4.46 0.38
C LYS A 589 12.58 -3.50 -0.69
N ARG A 590 12.98 -4.04 -1.84
CA ARG A 590 13.42 -3.24 -3.00
C ARG A 590 12.25 -2.77 -3.84
N ILE A 591 12.42 -1.63 -4.49
CA ILE A 591 11.51 -1.15 -5.55
C ILE A 591 11.64 -2.03 -6.79
N PHE A 592 12.90 -2.35 -7.21
CA PHE A 592 13.16 -3.25 -8.31
C PHE A 592 13.22 -4.72 -7.84
N THR A 593 12.44 -5.57 -8.48
CA THR A 593 12.48 -7.02 -8.23
C THR A 593 13.45 -7.67 -9.23
N PHE A 594 14.50 -8.32 -8.73
CA PHE A 594 15.39 -9.09 -9.56
C PHE A 594 14.64 -10.28 -10.20
N PRO A 595 14.95 -10.60 -11.46
CA PRO A 595 14.38 -11.76 -12.11
C PRO A 595 14.92 -13.07 -11.50
N GLU A 596 14.22 -14.17 -11.75
CA GLU A 596 14.65 -15.47 -11.30
C GLU A 596 15.87 -15.95 -12.11
N MET A 597 16.98 -16.18 -11.42
CA MET A 597 18.25 -16.61 -12.02
C MET A 597 18.41 -18.14 -12.04
N GLY A 598 19.32 -18.63 -12.85
CA GLY A 598 19.71 -20.07 -12.90
C GLY A 598 18.89 -20.91 -13.88
N LYS A 599 18.05 -20.28 -14.71
CA LYS A 599 17.25 -21.00 -15.72
C LYS A 599 18.04 -21.37 -16.97
N LYS A 600 18.94 -20.48 -17.42
CA LYS A 600 19.81 -20.74 -18.57
C LYS A 600 21.12 -21.40 -18.14
N ALA A 601 21.75 -20.89 -17.08
CA ALA A 601 23.03 -21.35 -16.64
C ALA A 601 23.13 -21.50 -15.11
N TYR A 602 23.63 -22.61 -14.63
CA TYR A 602 23.96 -22.87 -13.24
C TYR A 602 25.24 -22.13 -12.86
N PHE A 603 25.28 -21.40 -11.75
CA PHE A 603 26.44 -20.60 -11.37
C PHE A 603 27.28 -21.30 -10.30
N VAL A 604 28.55 -21.53 -10.61
CA VAL A 604 29.55 -22.14 -9.74
C VAL A 604 30.63 -21.13 -9.40
N ALA A 605 30.90 -20.92 -8.11
CA ALA A 605 31.94 -20.03 -7.63
C ALA A 605 33.11 -20.83 -7.03
N VAL A 606 34.34 -20.56 -7.49
CA VAL A 606 35.58 -21.20 -7.07
C VAL A 606 36.56 -20.15 -6.55
N PRO A 607 36.59 -19.88 -5.25
CA PRO A 607 37.46 -18.86 -4.69
C PRO A 607 38.94 -19.30 -4.72
N THR A 608 39.83 -18.33 -5.01
CA THR A 608 41.30 -18.51 -4.98
C THR A 608 41.96 -17.66 -3.90
N SER A 609 41.16 -16.94 -3.11
CA SER A 609 41.58 -16.18 -1.93
C SER A 609 40.66 -16.51 -0.75
N SER A 610 41.16 -16.39 0.46
CA SER A 610 40.42 -16.65 1.69
C SER A 610 40.10 -15.32 2.36
N GLY A 611 39.09 -14.59 1.85
CA GLY A 611 38.77 -13.24 2.31
C GLY A 611 37.34 -12.82 2.06
N THR A 612 36.98 -12.60 0.82
CA THR A 612 35.74 -11.92 0.45
C THR A 612 34.46 -12.71 0.69
N GLY A 613 34.51 -14.04 0.72
CA GLY A 613 33.30 -14.87 0.82
C GLY A 613 32.31 -14.71 -0.35
N SER A 614 32.72 -14.12 -1.49
CA SER A 614 31.82 -13.84 -2.62
C SER A 614 31.20 -15.12 -3.21
N GLU A 615 31.82 -16.27 -3.00
CA GLU A 615 31.31 -17.59 -3.40
C GLU A 615 29.99 -17.99 -2.74
N CYS A 616 29.63 -17.33 -1.65
CA CYS A 616 28.40 -17.63 -0.89
C CYS A 616 27.61 -16.37 -0.52
N THR A 617 27.82 -15.27 -1.23
CA THR A 617 27.11 -14.00 -0.96
C THR A 617 26.24 -13.56 -2.14
N PRO A 618 25.17 -12.81 -1.86
CA PRO A 618 24.28 -12.24 -2.87
C PRO A 618 24.79 -10.89 -3.43
N PHE A 619 26.05 -10.55 -3.15
CA PHE A 619 26.63 -9.25 -3.50
C PHE A 619 27.53 -9.36 -4.73
N ALA A 620 27.59 -8.27 -5.51
CA ALA A 620 28.55 -8.08 -6.57
C ALA A 620 28.85 -6.58 -6.70
N ILE A 621 30.14 -6.21 -6.70
CA ILE A 621 30.59 -4.82 -6.79
C ILE A 621 31.17 -4.59 -8.17
N ILE A 622 30.73 -3.52 -8.85
CA ILE A 622 31.22 -3.16 -10.18
C ILE A 622 31.44 -1.67 -10.28
N THR A 623 32.51 -1.29 -10.99
CA THR A 623 32.82 0.12 -11.24
C THR A 623 32.32 0.53 -12.62
N ASP A 624 31.53 1.58 -12.68
CA ASP A 624 31.22 2.24 -13.94
C ASP A 624 32.34 3.23 -14.28
N LYS A 625 33.13 2.93 -15.28
CA LYS A 625 34.26 3.76 -15.72
C LYS A 625 33.85 5.10 -16.34
N GLU A 626 32.62 5.22 -16.81
CA GLU A 626 32.12 6.46 -17.41
C GLU A 626 31.79 7.50 -16.34
N THR A 627 31.24 7.04 -15.22
CA THR A 627 30.86 7.90 -14.08
C THR A 627 31.87 7.87 -12.94
N GLY A 628 32.76 6.88 -12.90
CA GLY A 628 33.70 6.65 -11.80
C GLY A 628 33.04 6.07 -10.55
N ILE A 629 31.76 5.72 -10.60
CA ILE A 629 30.98 5.24 -9.44
C ILE A 629 31.12 3.74 -9.26
N LYS A 630 31.35 3.31 -8.04
CA LYS A 630 31.25 1.89 -7.63
C LYS A 630 29.82 1.57 -7.24
N TRP A 631 29.22 0.62 -7.94
CA TRP A 631 27.86 0.17 -7.72
C TRP A 631 27.86 -1.18 -6.98
N PRO A 632 27.36 -1.26 -5.75
CA PRO A 632 27.05 -2.53 -5.11
C PRO A 632 25.71 -3.06 -5.62
N LEU A 633 25.73 -4.17 -6.33
CA LEU A 633 24.53 -4.95 -6.59
C LEU A 633 24.33 -5.93 -5.44
N ALA A 634 23.12 -5.99 -4.92
CA ALA A 634 22.81 -6.89 -3.84
C ALA A 634 21.39 -7.45 -4.03
N ASP A 635 21.30 -8.72 -4.32
CA ASP A 635 20.04 -9.46 -4.34
C ASP A 635 20.34 -10.96 -4.22
N TYR A 636 19.48 -11.68 -3.49
CA TYR A 636 19.63 -13.13 -3.33
C TYR A 636 19.53 -13.91 -4.65
N ALA A 637 19.04 -13.30 -5.72
CA ALA A 637 19.09 -13.86 -7.07
C ALA A 637 20.54 -14.02 -7.58
N LEU A 638 21.49 -13.22 -7.09
CA LEU A 638 22.91 -13.30 -7.44
C LEU A 638 23.71 -14.29 -6.58
N LEU A 639 23.07 -14.96 -5.62
CA LEU A 639 23.73 -15.97 -4.80
C LEU A 639 24.15 -17.14 -5.69
N PRO A 640 25.44 -17.56 -5.69
CA PRO A 640 25.89 -18.72 -6.44
C PRO A 640 25.12 -19.99 -6.08
N ASN A 641 24.85 -20.84 -7.08
CA ASN A 641 24.18 -22.12 -6.81
C ASN A 641 25.14 -23.10 -6.12
N MET A 642 26.41 -23.11 -6.51
CA MET A 642 27.44 -23.99 -5.94
C MET A 642 28.70 -23.19 -5.60
N ALA A 643 29.26 -23.44 -4.42
CA ALA A 643 30.59 -22.96 -4.03
C ALA A 643 31.56 -24.12 -3.92
N ILE A 644 32.77 -23.96 -4.44
CA ILE A 644 33.87 -24.97 -4.36
C ILE A 644 35.02 -24.39 -3.56
N VAL A 645 35.01 -24.64 -2.26
CA VAL A 645 35.97 -24.13 -1.27
C VAL A 645 37.14 -25.11 -1.13
N ASP A 646 37.94 -25.18 -2.17
CA ASP A 646 39.08 -26.11 -2.26
C ASP A 646 40.40 -25.39 -1.98
N ALA A 647 41.06 -25.79 -0.90
CA ALA A 647 42.31 -25.18 -0.47
C ALA A 647 43.45 -25.24 -1.52
N ASP A 648 43.41 -26.19 -2.46
CA ASP A 648 44.40 -26.24 -3.53
C ASP A 648 44.40 -24.96 -4.38
N ASN A 649 43.25 -24.30 -4.52
CA ASN A 649 43.11 -23.07 -5.28
C ASN A 649 43.75 -21.83 -4.58
N CYS A 650 43.99 -21.89 -3.27
CA CYS A 650 44.58 -20.78 -2.51
C CYS A 650 45.98 -21.08 -1.92
N MET A 651 46.55 -22.27 -2.17
CA MET A 651 47.86 -22.67 -1.59
C MET A 651 48.99 -21.70 -1.92
N THR A 652 48.99 -21.09 -3.10
CA THR A 652 50.07 -20.21 -3.59
C THR A 652 49.82 -18.71 -3.26
N ALA A 653 48.78 -18.40 -2.50
CA ALA A 653 48.46 -17.02 -2.16
C ALA A 653 49.63 -16.30 -1.47
N PRO A 654 50.02 -15.09 -1.94
CA PRO A 654 51.15 -14.36 -1.39
C PRO A 654 50.90 -13.95 0.07
N ARG A 655 51.97 -13.74 0.84
CA ARG A 655 51.89 -13.39 2.26
C ARG A 655 51.11 -12.12 2.51
N GLY A 656 51.27 -11.06 1.69
CA GLY A 656 50.49 -9.82 1.80
C GLY A 656 49.02 -10.02 1.55
N LEU A 657 48.63 -10.84 0.54
CA LEU A 657 47.23 -11.18 0.28
C LEU A 657 46.65 -12.02 1.43
N THR A 658 47.41 -12.96 1.98
CA THR A 658 46.97 -13.77 3.13
C THR A 658 46.68 -12.91 4.37
N ALA A 659 47.54 -11.90 4.64
CA ALA A 659 47.31 -10.97 5.73
C ALA A 659 46.03 -10.13 5.51
N ALA A 660 45.94 -9.47 4.36
CA ALA A 660 44.78 -8.59 4.04
C ALA A 660 43.47 -9.37 3.99
N SER A 661 43.41 -10.50 3.30
CA SER A 661 42.21 -11.30 3.19
C SER A 661 41.82 -11.97 4.53
N GLY A 662 42.81 -12.47 5.30
CA GLY A 662 42.53 -13.12 6.59
C GLY A 662 41.99 -12.17 7.66
N ILE A 663 42.50 -10.94 7.73
CA ILE A 663 41.92 -9.95 8.67
C ILE A 663 40.56 -9.43 8.17
N ASP A 664 40.30 -9.47 6.89
CA ASP A 664 39.00 -9.18 6.32
C ASP A 664 37.94 -10.20 6.76
N VAL A 665 38.29 -11.49 6.75
CA VAL A 665 37.42 -12.55 7.32
C VAL A 665 37.08 -12.27 8.78
N MET A 666 38.07 -11.83 9.58
CA MET A 666 37.82 -11.45 10.97
C MET A 666 36.83 -10.29 11.08
N THR A 667 36.99 -9.29 10.22
CA THR A 667 36.08 -8.14 10.19
C THR A 667 34.67 -8.55 9.78
N HIS A 668 34.54 -9.37 8.76
CA HIS A 668 33.26 -9.95 8.35
C HIS A 668 32.56 -10.70 9.50
N ALA A 669 33.31 -11.55 10.21
CA ALA A 669 32.79 -12.31 11.34
C ALA A 669 32.33 -11.38 12.48
N ILE A 670 33.13 -10.37 12.84
CA ILE A 670 32.80 -9.43 13.91
C ILE A 670 31.57 -8.59 13.56
N GLU A 671 31.53 -7.97 12.38
CA GLU A 671 30.41 -7.11 12.02
C GLU A 671 29.10 -7.89 11.83
N SER A 672 29.14 -9.06 11.20
CA SER A 672 27.95 -9.88 11.04
C SER A 672 27.39 -10.43 12.37
N TYR A 673 28.26 -10.60 13.37
CA TYR A 673 27.86 -11.06 14.71
C TYR A 673 27.07 -10.00 15.48
N VAL A 674 27.47 -8.73 15.39
CA VAL A 674 26.85 -7.63 16.12
C VAL A 674 25.81 -6.87 15.32
N SER A 675 25.66 -7.20 14.05
CA SER A 675 24.64 -6.60 13.16
C SER A 675 23.26 -6.66 13.79
N ILE A 676 22.43 -5.63 13.55
CA ILE A 676 21.02 -5.63 13.98
C ILE A 676 20.20 -6.75 13.30
N MET A 677 20.73 -7.34 12.24
CA MET A 677 20.13 -8.45 11.49
C MET A 677 20.71 -9.83 11.86
N ALA A 678 21.65 -9.88 12.83
CA ALA A 678 22.23 -11.14 13.28
C ALA A 678 21.17 -12.08 13.86
N SER A 679 21.36 -13.37 13.61
CA SER A 679 20.49 -14.47 14.10
C SER A 679 21.37 -15.58 14.66
N ASP A 680 20.79 -16.54 15.35
CA ASP A 680 21.52 -17.72 15.83
C ASP A 680 22.24 -18.46 14.71
N TYR A 681 21.65 -18.52 13.52
CA TYR A 681 22.28 -19.13 12.33
C TYR A 681 23.52 -18.37 11.87
N THR A 682 23.47 -17.04 11.85
CA THR A 682 24.60 -16.22 11.41
C THR A 682 25.67 -16.11 12.49
N LYS A 683 25.27 -15.98 13.76
CA LYS A 683 26.20 -15.89 14.91
C LYS A 683 27.05 -17.16 15.02
N GLY A 684 26.47 -18.36 14.91
CA GLY A 684 27.21 -19.61 14.95
C GLY A 684 28.29 -19.72 13.86
N LEU A 685 28.00 -19.20 12.65
CA LEU A 685 28.98 -19.13 11.56
C LEU A 685 30.07 -18.08 11.83
N SER A 686 29.69 -16.90 12.31
CA SER A 686 30.59 -15.79 12.58
C SER A 686 31.60 -16.11 13.70
N GLU A 687 31.14 -16.62 14.84
CA GLU A 687 32.01 -16.96 15.96
C GLU A 687 32.96 -18.11 15.63
N ARG A 688 32.49 -19.11 14.83
CA ARG A 688 33.37 -20.17 14.36
C ARG A 688 34.41 -19.65 13.38
N ALA A 689 34.04 -18.77 12.46
CA ALA A 689 34.98 -18.11 11.54
C ALA A 689 36.03 -17.30 12.30
N ALA A 690 35.65 -16.48 13.28
CA ALA A 690 36.57 -15.71 14.09
C ALA A 690 37.58 -16.59 14.84
N LYS A 691 37.12 -17.69 15.42
CA LYS A 691 37.98 -18.66 16.11
C LYS A 691 38.99 -19.30 15.16
N LEU A 692 38.54 -19.72 13.97
CA LEU A 692 39.41 -20.28 12.97
C LEU A 692 40.50 -19.31 12.50
N VAL A 693 40.12 -18.01 12.37
CA VAL A 693 41.11 -16.95 12.02
C VAL A 693 42.18 -16.84 13.11
N PHE A 694 41.81 -16.75 14.38
CA PHE A 694 42.79 -16.67 15.48
C PHE A 694 43.72 -17.87 15.52
N GLU A 695 43.19 -19.06 15.29
CA GLU A 695 43.95 -20.31 15.34
C GLU A 695 44.86 -20.50 14.13
N ASN A 696 44.47 -20.05 12.93
CA ASN A 696 45.13 -20.46 11.68
C ASN A 696 45.75 -19.33 10.86
N LEU A 697 45.30 -18.09 10.98
CA LEU A 697 45.88 -16.98 10.23
C LEU A 697 47.40 -16.79 10.52
N PRO A 698 47.88 -16.89 11.77
CA PRO A 698 49.30 -16.79 12.03
C PRO A 698 50.17 -17.83 11.28
N SER A 699 49.74 -19.09 11.26
CA SER A 699 50.44 -20.14 10.51
C SER A 699 50.26 -20.00 8.99
N SER A 700 49.06 -19.68 8.52
CA SER A 700 48.81 -19.43 7.09
C SER A 700 49.64 -18.26 6.54
N PHE A 701 49.85 -17.22 7.35
CA PHE A 701 50.68 -16.07 7.01
C PHE A 701 52.18 -16.39 7.01
N THR A 702 52.66 -17.18 7.99
CA THR A 702 54.09 -17.48 8.18
C THR A 702 54.54 -18.61 7.27
N ASN A 703 53.78 -19.68 7.22
CA ASN A 703 54.16 -20.94 6.58
C ASN A 703 53.63 -21.05 5.13
N GLY A 704 52.50 -20.36 4.80
CA GLY A 704 51.92 -20.38 3.47
C GLY A 704 51.56 -21.80 2.97
N ALA A 705 52.05 -22.15 1.81
CA ALA A 705 51.85 -23.48 1.19
C ALA A 705 52.43 -24.68 1.99
N LYS A 706 53.27 -24.42 2.99
CA LYS A 706 53.86 -25.46 3.84
C LYS A 706 52.91 -25.95 4.93
N ASP A 707 51.82 -25.24 5.17
CA ASP A 707 50.77 -25.64 6.09
C ASP A 707 49.39 -25.68 5.35
N PRO A 708 49.10 -26.80 4.69
CA PRO A 708 47.82 -26.98 3.98
C PRO A 708 46.61 -26.94 4.91
N HIS A 709 46.77 -27.38 6.17
CA HIS A 709 45.70 -27.35 7.14
C HIS A 709 45.29 -25.91 7.49
N ALA A 710 46.26 -25.05 7.84
CA ALA A 710 45.96 -23.64 8.11
C ALA A 710 45.35 -22.93 6.89
N ARG A 711 45.79 -23.27 5.67
CA ARG A 711 45.16 -22.72 4.45
C ARG A 711 43.72 -23.19 4.29
N GLU A 712 43.42 -24.46 4.50
CA GLU A 712 42.09 -25.04 4.41
C GLU A 712 41.16 -24.38 5.47
N GLU A 713 41.61 -24.26 6.71
CA GLU A 713 40.82 -23.70 7.76
C GLU A 713 40.53 -22.19 7.54
N MET A 714 41.51 -21.44 7.00
CA MET A 714 41.29 -20.06 6.59
C MET A 714 40.29 -19.93 5.42
N HIS A 715 40.29 -20.89 4.49
CA HIS A 715 39.37 -20.92 3.37
C HIS A 715 37.96 -21.25 3.83
N ASN A 716 37.83 -22.20 4.76
CA ASN A 716 36.55 -22.49 5.41
C ASN A 716 36.03 -21.28 6.21
N ALA A 717 36.90 -20.61 6.98
CA ALA A 717 36.53 -19.44 7.74
C ALA A 717 35.99 -18.31 6.84
N SER A 718 36.62 -18.08 5.68
CA SER A 718 36.15 -17.10 4.69
C SER A 718 34.73 -17.42 4.19
N CYS A 719 34.49 -18.67 3.82
CA CYS A 719 33.16 -19.10 3.34
C CYS A 719 32.11 -18.98 4.46
N MET A 720 32.44 -19.41 5.71
CA MET A 720 31.51 -19.29 6.84
C MET A 720 31.18 -17.84 7.17
N ALA A 721 32.17 -16.95 7.24
CA ALA A 721 31.93 -15.51 7.43
C ALA A 721 31.11 -14.92 6.29
N GLY A 722 31.38 -15.37 5.05
CA GLY A 722 30.60 -15.03 3.87
C GLY A 722 29.12 -15.39 3.99
N MET A 723 28.78 -16.61 4.39
CA MET A 723 27.40 -17.05 4.63
C MET A 723 26.76 -16.24 5.78
N ALA A 724 27.53 -15.90 6.80
CA ALA A 724 27.03 -15.11 7.91
C ALA A 724 26.62 -13.70 7.45
N PHE A 725 27.53 -12.96 6.82
CA PHE A 725 27.21 -11.59 6.42
C PHE A 725 26.29 -11.50 5.21
N ALA A 726 26.20 -12.54 4.39
CA ALA A 726 25.17 -12.63 3.34
C ALA A 726 23.74 -12.52 3.90
N ASN A 727 23.53 -12.89 5.16
CA ASN A 727 22.23 -12.90 5.83
C ASN A 727 22.11 -11.85 6.96
N ALA A 728 23.22 -11.50 7.61
CA ALA A 728 23.25 -10.50 8.68
C ALA A 728 23.71 -9.13 8.19
N PHE A 729 24.27 -9.01 7.00
CA PHE A 729 24.96 -7.83 6.47
C PHE A 729 26.20 -7.44 7.32
N LEU A 730 26.78 -6.31 6.98
CA LEU A 730 27.96 -5.75 7.63
C LEU A 730 27.61 -4.48 8.40
N GLY A 731 28.58 -3.64 8.71
CA GLY A 731 28.35 -2.44 9.50
C GLY A 731 29.21 -1.26 9.06
N LEU A 732 29.37 -0.34 9.98
CA LEU A 732 30.08 0.92 9.79
C LEU A 732 31.54 0.73 9.40
N ASN A 733 32.19 -0.33 9.88
CA ASN A 733 33.60 -0.59 9.56
C ASN A 733 33.79 -0.76 8.04
N HIS A 734 32.98 -1.61 7.40
CA HIS A 734 33.03 -1.77 5.95
C HIS A 734 32.63 -0.51 5.20
N SER A 735 31.60 0.22 5.68
CA SER A 735 31.19 1.49 5.07
C SER A 735 32.32 2.50 5.02
N MET A 736 33.08 2.62 6.09
CA MET A 736 34.24 3.50 6.16
C MET A 736 35.42 2.98 5.32
N ALA A 737 35.70 1.67 5.39
CA ALA A 737 36.80 1.04 4.64
C ALA A 737 36.61 1.15 3.13
N HIS A 738 35.39 1.05 2.62
CA HIS A 738 35.09 1.24 1.19
C HIS A 738 35.59 2.60 0.69
N LYS A 739 35.44 3.64 1.52
CA LYS A 739 35.84 5.03 1.12
C LYS A 739 37.36 5.20 1.22
N LEU A 740 38.01 4.59 2.22
CA LEU A 740 39.47 4.56 2.26
C LEU A 740 40.07 3.85 1.03
N GLY A 741 39.45 2.79 0.57
CA GLY A 741 39.84 2.13 -0.67
C GLY A 741 39.61 2.99 -1.91
N ALA A 742 38.46 3.66 -2.00
CA ALA A 742 38.09 4.49 -3.15
C ALA A 742 38.92 5.76 -3.28
N PHE A 743 39.15 6.50 -2.20
CA PHE A 743 39.85 7.80 -2.20
C PHE A 743 41.36 7.68 -2.01
N HIS A 744 41.82 6.71 -1.23
CA HIS A 744 43.21 6.61 -0.81
C HIS A 744 43.90 5.30 -1.24
N HIS A 745 43.22 4.47 -2.03
CA HIS A 745 43.72 3.23 -2.59
C HIS A 745 44.28 2.22 -1.56
N LEU A 746 43.77 2.25 -0.33
CA LEU A 746 44.12 1.24 0.67
C LEU A 746 43.52 -0.12 0.24
N PRO A 747 44.29 -1.22 0.26
CA PRO A 747 43.74 -2.54 0.05
C PRO A 747 42.58 -2.83 1.03
N HIS A 748 41.47 -3.38 0.55
CA HIS A 748 40.21 -3.48 1.28
C HIS A 748 40.34 -4.07 2.69
N GLY A 749 40.97 -5.26 2.83
CA GLY A 749 41.15 -5.87 4.15
C GLY A 749 42.05 -5.07 5.09
N LEU A 750 43.04 -4.34 4.56
CA LEU A 750 43.89 -3.44 5.39
C LEU A 750 43.14 -2.18 5.78
N ALA A 751 42.31 -1.62 4.91
CA ALA A 751 41.41 -0.53 5.23
C ALA A 751 40.43 -0.91 6.35
N ASN A 752 39.86 -2.10 6.28
CA ASN A 752 39.04 -2.65 7.36
C ASN A 752 39.81 -2.79 8.66
N ALA A 753 41.03 -3.37 8.61
CA ALA A 753 41.80 -3.66 9.79
C ALA A 753 42.24 -2.41 10.57
N VAL A 754 42.59 -1.32 9.87
CA VAL A 754 43.12 -0.09 10.53
C VAL A 754 42.07 0.63 11.36
N ILE A 755 40.78 0.50 11.00
CA ILE A 755 39.66 1.16 11.71
C ILE A 755 38.91 0.22 12.64
N LEU A 756 39.06 -1.13 12.51
CA LEU A 756 38.23 -2.14 13.16
C LEU A 756 38.03 -1.94 14.67
N THR A 757 39.11 -1.86 15.42
CA THR A 757 39.04 -1.79 16.89
C THR A 757 38.43 -0.47 17.39
N ARG A 758 38.56 0.60 16.60
CA ARG A 758 37.91 1.89 16.87
C ARG A 758 36.40 1.81 16.68
N VAL A 759 35.97 1.22 15.56
CA VAL A 759 34.54 1.01 15.28
C VAL A 759 33.92 0.04 16.29
N MET A 760 34.65 -1.00 16.72
CA MET A 760 34.17 -1.88 17.79
C MET A 760 33.91 -1.12 19.09
N ARG A 761 34.84 -0.24 19.53
CA ARG A 761 34.67 0.60 20.73
C ARG A 761 33.50 1.57 20.56
N TYR A 762 33.38 2.17 19.39
CA TYR A 762 32.23 3.01 19.03
C TYR A 762 30.90 2.30 19.17
N ASN A 763 30.79 1.07 18.62
CA ASN A 763 29.59 0.26 18.65
C ASN A 763 29.26 -0.30 20.05
N ALA A 764 30.28 -0.46 20.92
CA ALA A 764 30.13 -1.03 22.25
C ALA A 764 29.47 -0.07 23.27
N ALA A 765 29.12 1.15 22.88
CA ALA A 765 28.44 2.13 23.73
C ALA A 765 27.11 1.58 24.25
N GLU A 766 26.91 1.59 25.57
CA GLU A 766 25.70 1.10 26.25
C GLU A 766 24.51 2.07 26.08
N ALA A 767 24.79 3.36 25.87
CA ALA A 767 23.81 4.43 25.69
C ALA A 767 24.18 5.33 24.49
N PRO A 768 24.12 4.79 23.25
CA PRO A 768 24.43 5.58 22.05
C PRO A 768 23.39 6.68 21.83
N VAL A 769 23.76 7.76 21.16
CA VAL A 769 22.84 8.85 20.76
C VAL A 769 21.69 8.28 19.89
N LYS A 770 22.02 7.37 18.96
CA LYS A 770 21.06 6.61 18.17
C LYS A 770 21.48 5.16 18.10
N MET A 771 20.53 4.26 18.21
CA MET A 771 20.76 2.82 17.99
C MET A 771 20.26 2.40 16.61
N GLY A 772 20.79 1.29 16.09
CA GLY A 772 20.23 0.61 14.93
C GLY A 772 18.80 0.17 15.20
N THR A 773 17.99 0.09 14.15
CA THR A 773 16.55 -0.23 14.28
C THR A 773 16.19 -1.45 13.43
N PHE A 774 15.95 -2.56 14.10
CA PHE A 774 15.41 -3.76 13.48
C PHE A 774 14.53 -4.53 14.46
N SER A 775 13.66 -5.42 13.95
CA SER A 775 12.68 -6.12 14.79
C SER A 775 13.33 -6.97 15.89
N GLN A 776 14.49 -7.56 15.62
CA GLN A 776 15.24 -8.41 16.57
C GLN A 776 16.33 -7.67 17.35
N TYR A 777 16.46 -6.35 17.19
CA TYR A 777 17.44 -5.53 17.91
C TYR A 777 16.70 -4.54 18.83
N PRO A 778 16.29 -4.96 20.05
CA PRO A 778 15.42 -4.19 20.92
C PRO A 778 16.11 -3.11 21.74
N TYR A 779 17.41 -3.27 21.97
CA TYR A 779 18.25 -2.36 22.77
C TYR A 779 19.72 -2.51 22.36
N PRO A 780 20.58 -1.53 22.66
CA PRO A 780 22.02 -1.64 22.40
C PRO A 780 22.63 -2.80 23.19
N ASN A 781 23.13 -3.81 22.48
CA ASN A 781 23.72 -5.01 23.06
C ASN A 781 25.06 -5.40 22.42
N ALA A 782 25.67 -4.51 21.62
CA ALA A 782 26.90 -4.82 20.89
C ALA A 782 28.06 -5.21 21.83
N LEU A 783 28.21 -4.52 22.99
CA LEU A 783 29.21 -4.86 24.00
C LEU A 783 29.07 -6.33 24.44
N HIS A 784 27.86 -6.74 24.78
CA HIS A 784 27.57 -8.12 25.20
C HIS A 784 27.90 -9.12 24.09
N ASN A 785 27.48 -8.81 22.85
CA ASN A 785 27.71 -9.67 21.69
C ASN A 785 29.23 -9.82 21.39
N TYR A 786 30.01 -8.74 21.50
CA TYR A 786 31.47 -8.83 21.36
C TYR A 786 32.08 -9.72 22.45
N ALA A 787 31.64 -9.55 23.71
CA ALA A 787 32.11 -10.39 24.81
C ALA A 787 31.73 -11.85 24.64
N GLU A 788 30.53 -12.15 24.14
CA GLU A 788 30.06 -13.50 23.83
C GLU A 788 30.97 -14.16 22.79
N MET A 789 31.20 -13.51 21.63
CA MET A 789 32.12 -13.97 20.60
C MET A 789 33.55 -14.20 21.13
N ALA A 790 34.05 -13.26 21.97
CA ALA A 790 35.37 -13.36 22.56
C ALA A 790 35.52 -14.58 23.48
N LYS A 791 34.52 -14.85 24.32
CA LYS A 791 34.44 -16.06 25.15
C LYS A 791 34.46 -17.34 24.33
N TYR A 792 33.74 -17.36 23.21
CA TYR A 792 33.79 -18.50 22.27
C TYR A 792 35.19 -18.71 21.70
N CYS A 793 35.92 -17.63 21.45
CA CYS A 793 37.32 -17.65 21.00
C CYS A 793 38.30 -17.98 22.12
N GLY A 794 37.87 -18.25 23.36
CA GLY A 794 38.70 -18.60 24.50
C GLY A 794 39.32 -17.38 25.21
N ILE A 795 38.73 -16.20 25.09
CA ILE A 795 39.18 -14.97 25.75
C ILE A 795 38.32 -14.77 27.00
N GLU A 796 38.95 -14.72 28.16
CA GLU A 796 38.31 -14.61 29.46
C GLU A 796 38.41 -13.20 30.05
N GLY A 797 37.55 -12.90 31.00
CA GLY A 797 37.56 -11.67 31.85
C GLY A 797 36.48 -11.78 32.93
N LYS A 798 36.47 -10.87 33.89
CA LYS A 798 35.50 -10.88 35.03
C LYS A 798 34.10 -10.44 34.66
N ASP A 799 33.99 -9.62 33.65
CA ASP A 799 32.74 -9.08 33.13
C ASP A 799 32.85 -8.81 31.61
N ASP A 800 31.73 -8.48 30.96
CA ASP A 800 31.71 -8.27 29.51
C ASP A 800 32.62 -7.12 29.04
N LYS A 801 32.85 -6.10 29.90
CA LYS A 801 33.74 -4.98 29.58
C LYS A 801 35.21 -5.44 29.54
N GLU A 802 35.64 -6.21 30.53
CA GLU A 802 37.00 -6.74 30.58
C GLU A 802 37.23 -7.77 29.48
N VAL A 803 36.25 -8.64 29.19
CA VAL A 803 36.33 -9.56 28.08
C VAL A 803 36.43 -8.82 26.74
N PHE A 804 35.70 -7.77 26.56
CA PHE A 804 35.75 -6.93 25.36
C PHE A 804 37.11 -6.25 25.20
N GLU A 805 37.68 -5.67 26.25
CA GLU A 805 39.00 -5.07 26.19
C GLU A 805 40.10 -6.10 25.91
N ASN A 806 40.01 -7.28 26.51
CA ASN A 806 40.91 -8.38 26.21
C ASN A 806 40.76 -8.87 24.74
N PHE A 807 39.54 -8.82 24.18
CA PHE A 807 39.30 -9.10 22.79
C PHE A 807 39.97 -8.07 21.86
N ILE A 808 39.83 -6.78 22.15
CA ILE A 808 40.51 -5.71 21.42
C ILE A 808 42.03 -5.92 21.47
N THR A 809 42.57 -6.23 22.62
CA THR A 809 44.03 -6.48 22.82
C THR A 809 44.48 -7.66 21.93
N LYS A 810 43.71 -8.75 21.91
CA LYS A 810 44.02 -9.92 21.12
C LYS A 810 43.96 -9.65 19.60
N LEU A 811 43.02 -8.82 19.19
CA LEU A 811 42.91 -8.37 17.78
C LEU A 811 44.12 -7.47 17.42
N GLU A 812 44.54 -6.56 18.28
CA GLU A 812 45.73 -5.72 18.04
C GLU A 812 47.00 -6.56 17.94
N GLU A 813 47.16 -7.58 18.81
CA GLU A 813 48.27 -8.53 18.72
C GLU A 813 48.30 -9.25 17.39
N LEU A 814 47.14 -9.72 16.90
CA LEU A 814 47.04 -10.40 15.61
C LEU A 814 47.38 -9.43 14.47
N LYS A 815 46.87 -8.21 14.50
CA LYS A 815 47.13 -7.16 13.49
C LYS A 815 48.63 -6.85 13.43
N ASP A 816 49.29 -6.69 14.59
CA ASP A 816 50.73 -6.45 14.69
C ASP A 816 51.52 -7.64 14.10
N PHE A 817 51.11 -8.87 14.42
CA PHE A 817 51.76 -10.08 13.94
C PHE A 817 51.73 -10.20 12.42
N ILE A 818 50.60 -9.85 11.77
CA ILE A 818 50.49 -9.92 10.31
C ILE A 818 50.95 -8.62 9.60
N GLY A 819 51.42 -7.62 10.36
CA GLY A 819 52.02 -6.39 9.86
C GLY A 819 51.01 -5.31 9.40
N VAL A 820 49.82 -5.29 9.98
CA VAL A 820 48.85 -4.19 9.79
C VAL A 820 49.39 -2.93 10.51
N LYS A 821 49.39 -1.81 9.82
CA LYS A 821 49.85 -0.56 10.37
C LYS A 821 48.81 0.05 11.33
N LYS A 822 49.31 0.89 12.26
CA LYS A 822 48.47 1.42 13.37
C LYS A 822 47.52 2.52 12.92
N THR A 823 47.89 3.31 11.94
CA THR A 823 47.11 4.48 11.49
C THR A 823 46.98 4.53 9.98
N ILE A 824 46.03 5.30 9.51
CA ILE A 824 45.87 5.58 8.08
C ILE A 824 47.09 6.34 7.55
N ALA A 825 47.66 7.26 8.35
CA ALA A 825 48.85 8.01 8.00
C ALA A 825 50.05 7.09 7.77
N ASP A 826 50.24 6.03 8.56
CA ASP A 826 51.32 5.07 8.40
C ASP A 826 51.32 4.35 7.03
N TYR A 827 50.19 4.29 6.34
CA TYR A 827 50.08 3.78 4.96
C TYR A 827 50.53 4.78 3.90
N GLY A 828 50.97 5.99 4.32
CA GLY A 828 51.48 7.03 3.43
C GLY A 828 50.38 7.87 2.80
N VAL A 829 49.19 7.88 3.38
CA VAL A 829 48.09 8.76 2.97
C VAL A 829 48.45 10.21 3.31
N ASP A 830 48.47 11.06 2.27
CA ASP A 830 48.78 12.50 2.44
C ASP A 830 47.71 13.18 3.31
N GLU A 831 48.20 13.95 4.31
CA GLU A 831 47.33 14.60 5.30
C GLU A 831 46.38 15.61 4.67
N GLN A 832 46.88 16.46 3.76
CA GLN A 832 46.06 17.51 3.16
C GLN A 832 44.96 16.88 2.29
N TYR A 833 45.35 15.91 1.44
CA TYR A 833 44.38 15.22 0.60
C TYR A 833 43.34 14.41 1.42
N PHE A 834 43.76 13.84 2.56
CA PHE A 834 42.83 13.17 3.47
C PHE A 834 41.81 14.16 4.05
N LEU A 835 42.26 15.32 4.52
CA LEU A 835 41.37 16.36 5.06
C LEU A 835 40.47 16.97 4.01
N ASP A 836 40.95 17.13 2.77
CA ASP A 836 40.16 17.67 1.66
C ASP A 836 39.04 16.73 1.23
N THR A 837 39.23 15.40 1.39
CA THR A 837 38.24 14.38 1.02
C THR A 837 37.38 13.89 2.19
N LEU A 838 37.71 14.31 3.42
CA LEU A 838 37.11 13.77 4.65
C LEU A 838 35.59 13.96 4.74
N ASP A 839 35.07 15.11 4.35
CA ASP A 839 33.63 15.37 4.39
C ASP A 839 32.87 14.50 3.37
N GLU A 840 33.41 14.38 2.17
CA GLU A 840 32.84 13.53 1.13
C GLU A 840 32.89 12.04 1.50
N MET A 841 34.01 11.57 2.05
CA MET A 841 34.12 10.20 2.58
C MET A 841 33.12 9.94 3.69
N THR A 842 32.91 10.92 4.57
CA THR A 842 31.94 10.83 5.67
C THR A 842 30.51 10.68 5.17
N GLU A 843 30.09 11.54 4.23
CA GLU A 843 28.77 11.48 3.62
C GLU A 843 28.52 10.17 2.87
N GLN A 844 29.53 9.74 2.08
CA GLN A 844 29.45 8.49 1.35
C GLN A 844 29.46 7.26 2.28
N ALA A 845 30.19 7.28 3.40
CA ALA A 845 30.17 6.20 4.38
C ALA A 845 28.83 6.14 5.11
N PHE A 846 28.25 7.28 5.46
CA PHE A 846 26.93 7.34 6.05
C PHE A 846 25.85 6.73 5.11
N ASN A 847 25.95 7.02 3.81
CA ASN A 847 25.01 6.54 2.79
C ASN A 847 25.35 5.12 2.26
N ASP A 848 26.39 4.49 2.76
CA ASP A 848 26.77 3.13 2.34
C ASP A 848 25.76 2.10 2.86
N GLN A 849 25.46 1.08 2.05
CA GLN A 849 24.49 0.04 2.38
C GLN A 849 24.81 -0.73 3.66
N CYS A 850 26.09 -0.88 4.01
CA CYS A 850 26.51 -1.57 5.22
C CYS A 850 26.14 -0.81 6.48
N THR A 851 26.10 0.52 6.44
CA THR A 851 25.79 1.37 7.59
C THR A 851 24.42 1.06 8.20
N GLY A 852 23.44 0.69 7.37
CA GLY A 852 22.08 0.40 7.82
C GLY A 852 21.96 -0.82 8.74
N ALA A 853 22.92 -1.74 8.74
CA ALA A 853 22.93 -2.92 9.60
C ALA A 853 23.79 -2.76 10.86
N ASN A 854 24.46 -1.62 11.03
CA ASN A 854 25.31 -1.34 12.20
C ASN A 854 24.49 -1.26 13.49
N PRO A 855 24.94 -1.82 14.61
CA PRO A 855 24.22 -1.81 15.89
C PRO A 855 24.02 -0.41 16.47
N ARG A 856 24.94 0.51 16.23
CA ARG A 856 24.81 1.93 16.52
C ARG A 856 24.54 2.69 15.24
N TYR A 857 23.45 3.47 15.17
CA TYR A 857 23.17 4.32 14.01
C TYR A 857 24.06 5.58 14.11
N PRO A 858 25.02 5.77 13.19
CA PRO A 858 26.00 6.82 13.33
C PRO A 858 25.45 8.20 12.94
N LEU A 859 25.99 9.25 13.60
CA LEU A 859 25.91 10.60 13.09
C LEU A 859 27.08 10.85 12.13
N MET A 860 26.91 11.71 11.13
CA MET A 860 28.02 12.07 10.23
C MET A 860 29.22 12.67 10.98
N SER A 861 28.97 13.48 12.00
CA SER A 861 30.02 14.00 12.86
C SER A 861 30.83 12.91 13.58
N GLU A 862 30.15 11.83 14.00
CA GLU A 862 30.82 10.70 14.65
C GLU A 862 31.67 9.89 13.65
N ILE A 863 31.21 9.70 12.42
CA ILE A 863 31.97 9.04 11.34
C ILE A 863 33.22 9.86 11.03
N LYS A 864 33.09 11.19 10.96
CA LYS A 864 34.20 12.12 10.73
C LYS A 864 35.27 11.99 11.80
N GLU A 865 34.87 11.98 13.07
CA GLU A 865 35.81 11.81 14.20
C GLU A 865 36.48 10.43 14.18
N LEU A 866 35.76 9.37 13.88
CA LEU A 866 36.33 8.02 13.72
C LEU A 866 37.42 7.97 12.63
N TYR A 867 37.24 8.65 11.51
CA TYR A 867 38.28 8.79 10.48
C TYR A 867 39.48 9.57 10.99
N LEU A 868 39.26 10.69 11.68
CA LEU A 868 40.36 11.50 12.27
C LEU A 868 41.12 10.70 13.33
N ASP A 869 40.43 9.97 14.18
CA ASP A 869 41.05 9.10 15.20
C ASP A 869 41.88 7.98 14.57
N ALA A 870 41.38 7.40 13.48
CA ALA A 870 42.11 6.37 12.73
C ALA A 870 43.32 6.96 11.97
N TYR A 871 43.25 8.20 11.50
CA TYR A 871 44.34 8.86 10.81
C TYR A 871 45.47 9.27 11.77
N TYR A 872 45.11 9.89 12.93
CA TYR A 872 46.10 10.41 13.89
C TYR A 872 46.49 9.43 15.00
N GLY A 873 45.90 8.23 15.04
CA GLY A 873 46.17 7.24 16.09
C GLY A 873 45.61 7.63 17.48
N ARG A 874 44.50 8.36 17.48
CA ARG A 874 43.82 8.72 18.72
C ARG A 874 42.95 7.56 19.20
N GLU A 875 42.81 7.43 20.52
CA GLU A 875 41.80 6.53 21.09
C GLU A 875 40.39 7.17 20.94
N PRO A 876 39.37 6.39 20.58
CA PRO A 876 38.02 6.92 20.50
C PRO A 876 37.58 7.52 21.82
N GLN A 877 37.18 8.78 21.79
CA GLN A 877 36.54 9.43 22.95
C GLN A 877 35.11 8.93 23.06
N ASP A 878 34.51 9.07 24.25
CA ASP A 878 33.10 8.72 24.42
C ASP A 878 32.26 9.70 23.62
N TYR A 879 31.84 9.28 22.40
CA TYR A 879 31.00 10.07 21.46
C TYR A 879 29.59 10.36 22.00
N ALA A 880 29.35 10.10 23.28
CA ALA A 880 28.04 10.23 23.93
C ALA A 880 27.67 11.67 24.27
N VAL A 881 28.52 12.67 23.98
CA VAL A 881 28.27 14.06 24.42
C VAL A 881 28.55 15.03 23.26
N CYS A 882 27.52 15.40 22.54
CA CYS A 882 27.33 16.72 21.98
C CYS A 882 25.85 17.07 21.94
#